data_e6941cbb0959fd14047b218155632e7a
#
_entry.id   e6941cbb0959fd14047b218155632e7a
#
_cell.length_a   1.000
_cell.length_b   1.000
_cell.length_c   1.000
_cell.angle_alpha   90.00
_cell.angle_beta   90.00
_cell.angle_gamma   90.00
#
_symmetry.space_group_name_H-M   'P 1'
#
loop_
_entity.id
_entity.type
_entity.pdbx_description
1 polymer ?
#
loop_
_entity_poly.entity_id
_entity_poly.type
_entity_poly.pdbx_seq_one_letter_code
_entity_poly.pdbx_strand_id
1 'polypeptide(L)'
;MLFRSLFETVGLQDFQSLIPDLAFHILNHLPLLFSTEDLQDHIQPLLDPLKVREKIAQTQQSLLNLEGIGQTEFIARDPLGFKDIVMARLVHLAPTQSADIYKGQLVSKDGRHLLVIAESAASSTDTAFARQAATLIDTIAEDLNKRYADSGYRVTLTPMGAYRVALDNELIVRKDVHNAILFATLGIVLLLILTFPRPYLGLLSLLPAIAGAMTAFFAFSLIHDSVSLMVLGFGGAIISISVDHGIAYLLFLDRPHRTFGKDASREVRAVGLVAALTTIGAFSALNFSGFPILVQLGQFTALGICFSFMFVHTVFPMIFPEMPAAQSRRMSLQIPVNKMAGAGKLGALAALVFAVVMLFFAKPEFNVSLSSMNTVSTATKTAENTISTVWGMAFNKIYLMTEGATLSELQAKGDRLLDLMTRERHADSLSSGFVSSMVFPGGEKQQQNFAAWKKFWNRKRVSELQQAVKENSLNLGFTAEAFAPFFETLNADSFDPETTAIPEKFLGLMGIATDPEKNTWLQTNSLTAAKAYSAEEFYARFGTLGKLFDPNFFSQKLGKLLFTTFAKMLVIIGLSVTVLLFLYFVDLSLTFIALLPVIFALISTLGTLNLIGHPLDIPGLMLAIIVMGIGIDYSLFFVRSYQRYGDPAHQYFGLIRMTVFLAGTSTLIGFGVLCTAQHSLLRSAGITSLLGIGYSLIGAFIILPPLLKYRFRSRKKDRPALDRIQDRVLWRYRNLEAYPRLFARFKMQLDPMFSELPRLLEPFKGIHNMMDIGCGYGVPAAWLLERYPGADLTGIDPDADRVRVAARVVGENGRVKTGGAPGIPAVSQPLDLVMMLDIVHFLSDDGLMLTFEQLYDGIKPGGHLILRAAVPPTRRAPWAWWFDNLRFKLNRIQPCHRSPDRIRAMLTQANFEIEQTQPSGTNGELIWFIVSKK
;
A
#
# COMPACT_ATOMS: atom_id res chain seq x y z
N MET A 1 -17.65 -35.26 23.49
CA MET A 1 -18.10 -35.03 22.08
C MET A 1 -17.52 -33.77 21.46
N LEU A 2 -17.62 -32.61 22.10
CA LEU A 2 -17.07 -31.35 21.56
C LEU A 2 -15.55 -31.40 21.26
N PHE A 3 -14.77 -32.11 22.04
CA PHE A 3 -13.33 -32.20 21.81
C PHE A 3 -12.98 -32.94 20.50
N ARG A 4 -13.69 -34.03 20.19
CA ARG A 4 -13.49 -34.81 18.95
C ARG A 4 -14.00 -34.15 17.67
N SER A 5 -14.83 -33.09 17.81
CA SER A 5 -15.28 -32.31 16.64
C SER A 5 -14.33 -31.16 16.29
N LEU A 6 -13.46 -30.78 17.22
CA LEU A 6 -12.50 -29.68 17.03
C LEU A 6 -11.07 -30.17 16.72
N PHE A 7 -10.72 -31.39 17.17
CA PHE A 7 -9.38 -31.94 16.98
C PHE A 7 -9.48 -33.31 16.36
N GLU A 8 -8.69 -33.54 15.30
CA GLU A 8 -8.60 -34.86 14.63
C GLU A 8 -7.82 -35.85 15.47
N THR A 9 -6.68 -35.40 16.02
CA THR A 9 -5.84 -36.22 16.88
C THR A 9 -5.45 -35.45 18.15
N VAL A 10 -5.27 -36.20 19.26
CA VAL A 10 -4.84 -35.61 20.53
C VAL A 10 -3.88 -36.57 21.24
N GLY A 11 -2.69 -36.07 21.56
CA GLY A 11 -1.62 -36.82 22.22
C GLY A 11 -0.88 -37.74 21.27
N LEU A 12 -0.18 -38.73 21.87
CA LEU A 12 0.63 -39.70 21.15
C LEU A 12 -0.05 -41.06 21.06
N GLN A 13 -1.38 -41.18 21.16
CA GLN A 13 -2.09 -42.45 21.24
C GLN A 13 -1.80 -43.35 20.02
N ASP A 14 -1.79 -42.81 18.81
CA ASP A 14 -1.49 -43.57 17.61
C ASP A 14 0.00 -43.96 17.55
N PHE A 15 0.88 -43.09 18.02
CA PHE A 15 2.30 -43.31 18.07
C PHE A 15 2.66 -44.53 18.99
N GLN A 16 2.00 -44.62 20.15
CA GLN A 16 2.26 -45.69 21.10
C GLN A 16 1.88 -47.07 20.57
N SER A 17 0.76 -47.18 19.86
CA SER A 17 0.31 -48.43 19.26
C SER A 17 1.24 -48.87 18.14
N LEU A 18 1.94 -47.96 17.47
CA LEU A 18 2.85 -48.20 16.35
C LEU A 18 4.29 -48.58 16.78
N ILE A 19 4.73 -48.19 17.99
CA ILE A 19 6.11 -48.45 18.45
C ILE A 19 6.46 -49.93 18.49
N PRO A 20 5.63 -50.82 19.05
CA PRO A 20 5.93 -52.27 19.06
C PRO A 20 6.03 -52.84 17.64
N ASP A 21 5.10 -52.46 16.77
CA ASP A 21 5.09 -52.88 15.38
C ASP A 21 6.31 -52.39 14.60
N LEU A 22 6.72 -51.14 14.84
CA LEU A 22 7.92 -50.59 14.25
C LEU A 22 9.19 -51.24 14.75
N ALA A 23 9.28 -51.52 16.06
CA ALA A 23 10.38 -52.26 16.66
C ALA A 23 10.48 -53.67 16.07
N PHE A 24 9.33 -54.33 15.85
CA PHE A 24 9.28 -55.65 15.19
C PHE A 24 9.72 -55.58 13.72
N HIS A 25 9.28 -54.53 13.00
CA HIS A 25 9.73 -54.29 11.63
C HIS A 25 11.24 -54.09 11.57
N ILE A 26 11.78 -53.22 12.42
CA ILE A 26 13.23 -52.96 12.50
C ILE A 26 13.99 -54.26 12.77
N LEU A 27 13.49 -55.07 13.72
CA LEU A 27 14.11 -56.32 14.11
C LEU A 27 14.23 -57.29 12.94
N ASN A 28 13.19 -57.43 12.13
CA ASN A 28 13.17 -58.30 10.98
C ASN A 28 14.03 -57.81 9.80
N HIS A 29 14.41 -56.52 9.79
CA HIS A 29 15.12 -55.90 8.69
C HIS A 29 16.52 -55.37 9.08
N LEU A 30 17.06 -55.74 10.26
CA LEU A 30 18.37 -55.30 10.75
C LEU A 30 19.49 -55.35 9.70
N PRO A 31 19.63 -56.36 8.86
CA PRO A 31 20.69 -56.43 7.84
C PRO A 31 20.63 -55.32 6.79
N LEU A 32 19.45 -54.66 6.63
CA LEU A 32 19.23 -53.64 5.64
C LEU A 32 19.41 -52.21 6.20
N LEU A 33 19.54 -52.06 7.53
CA LEU A 33 19.44 -50.76 8.23
C LEU A 33 20.80 -50.20 8.68
N PHE A 34 21.87 -51.01 8.65
CA PHE A 34 23.19 -50.62 9.10
C PHE A 34 24.15 -50.34 7.93
N SER A 35 24.68 -49.14 7.87
CA SER A 35 25.77 -48.77 6.97
C SER A 35 27.09 -49.34 7.42
N THR A 36 28.14 -49.29 6.58
CA THR A 36 29.48 -49.65 6.96
C THR A 36 29.98 -48.91 8.19
N GLU A 37 29.67 -47.62 8.30
CA GLU A 37 30.01 -46.78 9.44
C GLU A 37 29.26 -47.24 10.71
N ASP A 38 27.96 -47.46 10.62
CA ASP A 38 27.16 -47.94 11.74
C ASP A 38 27.70 -49.25 12.29
N LEU A 39 28.11 -50.16 11.41
CA LEU A 39 28.69 -51.43 11.80
C LEU A 39 30.02 -51.29 12.54
N GLN A 40 30.86 -50.31 12.12
CA GLN A 40 32.15 -50.05 12.76
C GLN A 40 31.99 -49.28 14.06
N ASP A 41 31.18 -48.21 14.07
CA ASP A 41 31.14 -47.29 15.18
C ASP A 41 30.16 -47.71 16.30
N HIS A 42 29.10 -48.43 15.94
CA HIS A 42 28.06 -48.78 16.90
C HIS A 42 27.99 -50.31 17.20
N ILE A 43 28.16 -51.18 16.19
CA ILE A 43 28.02 -52.61 16.37
C ILE A 43 29.34 -53.22 16.85
N GLN A 44 30.47 -52.87 16.21
CA GLN A 44 31.77 -53.43 16.54
C GLN A 44 32.17 -53.24 18.03
N PRO A 45 31.92 -52.09 18.69
CA PRO A 45 32.21 -51.92 20.11
C PRO A 45 31.35 -52.81 21.03
N LEU A 46 30.16 -53.26 20.59
CA LEU A 46 29.29 -54.14 21.36
C LEU A 46 29.77 -55.60 21.36
N LEU A 47 30.69 -55.92 20.47
CA LEU A 47 31.24 -57.28 20.34
C LEU A 47 32.37 -57.54 21.32
N ASP A 48 32.79 -56.56 22.12
CA ASP A 48 33.75 -56.78 23.21
C ASP A 48 33.17 -57.79 24.21
N PRO A 49 33.94 -58.82 24.61
CA PRO A 49 33.45 -59.91 25.50
C PRO A 49 32.84 -59.38 26.80
N LEU A 50 33.36 -58.34 27.38
CA LEU A 50 32.80 -57.71 28.60
C LEU A 50 31.44 -57.06 28.33
N LYS A 51 31.27 -56.40 27.18
CA LYS A 51 30.01 -55.80 26.79
C LYS A 51 28.97 -56.82 26.38
N VAL A 52 29.37 -57.92 25.70
CA VAL A 52 28.47 -59.01 25.40
C VAL A 52 27.91 -59.61 26.72
N ARG A 53 28.78 -59.86 27.72
CA ARG A 53 28.34 -60.33 29.04
C ARG A 53 27.39 -59.38 29.73
N GLU A 54 27.70 -58.10 29.71
CA GLU A 54 26.87 -57.04 30.32
C GLU A 54 25.48 -56.97 29.61
N LYS A 55 25.42 -56.99 28.28
CA LYS A 55 24.16 -57.00 27.52
C LYS A 55 23.31 -58.21 27.76
N ILE A 56 23.90 -59.43 27.81
CA ILE A 56 23.16 -60.68 28.13
C ILE A 56 22.62 -60.63 29.58
N ALA A 57 23.38 -60.10 30.54
CA ALA A 57 22.91 -59.90 31.89
C ALA A 57 21.75 -58.91 31.98
N GLN A 58 21.84 -57.76 31.25
CA GLN A 58 20.73 -56.79 31.12
C GLN A 58 19.50 -57.47 30.52
N THR A 59 19.67 -58.30 29.53
CA THR A 59 18.61 -59.07 28.85
C THR A 59 17.92 -60.00 29.81
N GLN A 60 18.67 -60.72 30.66
CA GLN A 60 18.10 -61.55 31.72
C GLN A 60 17.29 -60.74 32.72
N GLN A 61 17.83 -59.62 33.17
CA GLN A 61 17.15 -58.76 34.13
C GLN A 61 15.84 -58.16 33.53
N SER A 62 15.81 -57.84 32.24
CA SER A 62 14.60 -57.41 31.54
C SER A 62 13.52 -58.48 31.48
N LEU A 63 13.90 -59.79 31.34
CA LEU A 63 12.97 -60.90 31.34
C LEU A 63 12.39 -61.20 32.74
N LEU A 64 13.14 -60.91 33.79
CA LEU A 64 12.67 -61.08 35.17
C LEU A 64 11.69 -60.02 35.63
N ASN A 65 11.62 -58.88 34.93
CA ASN A 65 10.64 -57.88 35.22
C ASN A 65 9.25 -58.22 34.62
N LEU A 66 8.17 -57.94 35.33
CA LEU A 66 6.78 -58.22 34.91
C LEU A 66 6.41 -57.68 33.51
N GLU A 67 7.10 -56.63 33.04
CA GLU A 67 6.96 -56.06 31.70
C GLU A 67 7.60 -56.92 30.60
N GLY A 68 8.46 -57.88 30.95
CA GLY A 68 9.20 -58.74 30.01
C GLY A 68 8.43 -59.97 29.48
N ILE A 69 7.28 -60.28 30.03
CA ILE A 69 6.54 -61.51 29.68
C ILE A 69 6.05 -61.55 28.20
N GLY A 70 5.89 -60.40 27.53
CA GLY A 70 5.53 -60.34 26.12
C GLY A 70 6.72 -60.05 25.16
N GLN A 71 7.94 -60.00 25.69
CA GLN A 71 9.12 -59.51 24.89
C GLN A 71 10.08 -60.67 24.56
N THR A 72 9.75 -61.91 24.85
CA THR A 72 10.62 -63.09 24.65
C THR A 72 11.10 -63.21 23.19
N GLU A 73 10.22 -62.94 22.24
CA GLU A 73 10.58 -63.05 20.82
C GLU A 73 11.56 -61.90 20.39
N PHE A 74 11.36 -60.72 20.91
CA PHE A 74 12.29 -59.60 20.67
C PHE A 74 13.68 -59.90 21.22
N ILE A 75 13.74 -60.40 22.40
CA ILE A 75 14.98 -60.75 23.09
C ILE A 75 15.71 -61.92 22.40
N ALA A 76 14.98 -62.92 21.94
CA ALA A 76 15.58 -64.09 21.23
C ALA A 76 16.20 -63.63 19.89
N ARG A 77 15.63 -62.70 19.23
CA ARG A 77 16.10 -62.17 17.93
C ARG A 77 17.16 -61.08 18.06
N ASP A 78 17.26 -60.37 19.22
CA ASP A 78 18.22 -59.29 19.42
C ASP A 78 18.69 -59.19 20.88
N PRO A 79 19.52 -60.16 21.33
CA PRO A 79 20.04 -60.16 22.69
C PRO A 79 21.06 -59.02 22.99
N LEU A 80 21.60 -58.40 21.97
CA LEU A 80 22.60 -57.34 22.10
C LEU A 80 22.04 -55.93 21.92
N GLY A 81 20.75 -55.83 21.55
CA GLY A 81 20.05 -54.52 21.42
C GLY A 81 20.41 -53.71 20.18
N PHE A 82 20.64 -54.39 19.06
CA PHE A 82 20.94 -53.71 17.77
C PHE A 82 19.76 -52.87 17.29
N LYS A 83 18.51 -53.34 17.53
CA LYS A 83 17.30 -52.56 17.24
C LYS A 83 17.29 -51.22 17.98
N ASP A 84 17.87 -51.17 19.20
CA ASP A 84 17.86 -49.97 20.02
C ASP A 84 18.71 -48.83 19.39
N ILE A 85 19.75 -49.18 18.60
CA ILE A 85 20.56 -48.28 17.82
C ILE A 85 19.70 -47.61 16.75
N VAL A 86 18.85 -48.37 16.06
CA VAL A 86 17.96 -47.86 15.01
C VAL A 86 16.81 -47.06 15.66
N MET A 87 16.24 -47.58 16.75
CA MET A 87 15.19 -46.91 17.52
C MET A 87 15.68 -45.54 18.06
N ALA A 88 16.95 -45.45 18.46
CA ALA A 88 17.55 -44.19 18.90
C ALA A 88 17.54 -43.09 17.81
N ARG A 89 17.52 -43.48 16.53
CA ARG A 89 17.38 -42.49 15.40
C ARG A 89 16.02 -41.82 15.41
N LEU A 90 14.98 -42.46 15.94
CA LEU A 90 13.63 -41.93 16.08
C LEU A 90 13.54 -40.81 17.11
N VAL A 91 14.50 -40.67 18.01
CA VAL A 91 14.57 -39.52 18.94
C VAL A 91 14.59 -38.20 18.18
N HIS A 92 15.11 -38.20 16.97
CA HIS A 92 15.10 -36.98 16.10
C HIS A 92 13.71 -36.65 15.54
N LEU A 93 12.73 -37.58 15.60
CA LEU A 93 11.30 -37.30 15.32
C LEU A 93 10.63 -36.59 16.49
N ALA A 94 11.13 -36.75 17.70
CA ALA A 94 10.54 -36.11 18.86
C ALA A 94 10.54 -34.57 18.68
N PRO A 95 9.46 -33.92 19.04
CA PRO A 95 9.39 -32.46 18.95
C PRO A 95 10.47 -31.76 19.79
N THR A 96 11.01 -32.44 20.77
CA THR A 96 12.02 -31.93 21.68
C THR A 96 12.96 -33.04 22.19
N GLN A 97 14.23 -32.77 22.40
CA GLN A 97 15.22 -33.64 23.02
C GLN A 97 15.18 -33.60 24.56
N SER A 98 14.36 -32.72 25.14
CA SER A 98 14.26 -32.49 26.57
C SER A 98 13.04 -33.16 27.22
N ALA A 99 12.39 -34.09 26.52
CA ALA A 99 11.23 -34.79 26.99
C ALA A 99 11.58 -36.25 27.41
N ASP A 100 10.93 -36.68 28.49
CA ASP A 100 10.83 -38.08 28.88
C ASP A 100 9.43 -38.59 28.54
N ILE A 101 9.31 -39.87 28.25
CA ILE A 101 8.02 -40.51 28.00
C ILE A 101 7.58 -41.23 29.27
N TYR A 102 6.55 -40.70 29.91
CA TYR A 102 5.95 -41.32 31.08
C TYR A 102 4.50 -41.73 30.77
N LYS A 103 4.21 -43.03 30.90
CA LYS A 103 2.90 -43.62 30.54
C LYS A 103 2.37 -43.11 29.18
N GLY A 104 3.29 -42.96 28.22
CA GLY A 104 2.95 -42.51 26.85
C GLY A 104 2.65 -41.07 26.66
N GLN A 105 3.00 -40.27 27.59
CA GLN A 105 2.89 -38.84 27.51
C GLN A 105 4.27 -38.17 27.54
N LEU A 106 4.42 -37.06 26.84
CA LEU A 106 5.66 -36.30 26.87
C LEU A 106 5.71 -35.45 28.14
N VAL A 107 6.61 -35.78 29.05
CA VAL A 107 6.81 -35.09 30.32
C VAL A 107 8.19 -34.44 30.33
N SER A 108 8.29 -33.25 30.91
CA SER A 108 9.57 -32.57 31.07
C SER A 108 10.50 -33.30 32.04
N LYS A 109 11.79 -33.16 31.92
CA LYS A 109 12.80 -33.76 32.80
C LYS A 109 12.59 -33.48 34.29
N ASP A 110 11.99 -32.34 34.62
CA ASP A 110 11.64 -31.95 36.00
C ASP A 110 10.30 -32.56 36.50
N GLY A 111 9.60 -33.28 35.61
CA GLY A 111 8.31 -33.92 35.92
C GLY A 111 7.15 -32.94 36.15
N ARG A 112 7.34 -31.62 35.91
CA ARG A 112 6.32 -30.61 36.23
C ARG A 112 5.45 -30.19 35.04
N HIS A 113 5.91 -30.49 33.82
CA HIS A 113 5.23 -30.07 32.60
C HIS A 113 4.85 -31.27 31.73
N LEU A 114 3.66 -31.25 31.21
CA LEU A 114 3.12 -32.23 30.26
C LEU A 114 2.90 -31.54 28.91
N LEU A 115 3.45 -32.09 27.83
CA LEU A 115 3.20 -31.60 26.47
C LEU A 115 2.10 -32.42 25.82
N VAL A 116 0.99 -31.75 25.51
CA VAL A 116 -0.11 -32.35 24.72
C VAL A 116 -0.10 -31.74 23.34
N ILE A 117 0.03 -32.54 22.31
CA ILE A 117 -0.06 -32.14 20.91
C ILE A 117 -1.44 -32.48 20.41
N ALA A 118 -2.12 -31.53 19.82
CA ALA A 118 -3.44 -31.70 19.22
C ALA A 118 -3.46 -31.13 17.80
N GLU A 119 -3.96 -31.91 16.86
CA GLU A 119 -4.13 -31.52 15.48
C GLU A 119 -5.55 -30.99 15.27
N SER A 120 -5.67 -29.77 14.70
CA SER A 120 -6.95 -29.14 14.49
C SER A 120 -7.68 -29.69 13.28
N ALA A 121 -8.99 -29.89 13.40
CA ALA A 121 -9.85 -30.33 12.30
C ALA A 121 -10.15 -29.23 11.27
N ALA A 122 -9.79 -27.98 11.57
CA ALA A 122 -10.02 -26.84 10.69
C ALA A 122 -8.74 -26.04 10.47
N SER A 123 -8.74 -25.21 9.41
CA SER A 123 -7.62 -24.33 9.11
C SER A 123 -7.31 -23.38 10.27
N SER A 124 -6.03 -23.16 10.54
CA SER A 124 -5.56 -22.20 11.55
C SER A 124 -6.00 -20.75 11.28
N THR A 125 -6.43 -20.43 10.07
CA THR A 125 -6.96 -19.11 9.69
C THR A 125 -8.46 -18.94 9.99
N ASP A 126 -9.15 -20.03 10.38
CA ASP A 126 -10.56 -19.96 10.80
C ASP A 126 -10.65 -19.45 12.24
N THR A 127 -11.00 -18.16 12.35
CA THR A 127 -11.13 -17.50 13.66
C THR A 127 -12.37 -17.93 14.45
N ALA A 128 -13.39 -18.49 13.80
CA ALA A 128 -14.56 -19.07 14.48
C ALA A 128 -14.16 -20.35 15.19
N PHE A 129 -13.43 -21.23 14.50
CA PHE A 129 -12.81 -22.41 15.09
C PHE A 129 -11.86 -22.03 16.23
N ALA A 130 -10.98 -21.04 16.01
CA ALA A 130 -10.01 -20.57 17.01
C ALA A 130 -10.67 -20.13 18.32
N ARG A 131 -11.81 -19.44 18.24
CA ARG A 131 -12.59 -19.05 19.43
C ARG A 131 -13.21 -20.24 20.15
N GLN A 132 -13.76 -21.19 19.41
CA GLN A 132 -14.34 -22.41 20.01
C GLN A 132 -13.25 -23.23 20.72
N ALA A 133 -12.09 -23.39 20.08
CA ALA A 133 -10.95 -24.09 20.67
C ALA A 133 -10.44 -23.38 21.93
N ALA A 134 -10.31 -22.04 21.92
CA ALA A 134 -9.91 -21.29 23.10
C ALA A 134 -10.91 -21.44 24.25
N THR A 135 -12.22 -21.32 23.99
CA THR A 135 -13.27 -21.49 25.00
C THR A 135 -13.25 -22.90 25.60
N LEU A 136 -13.04 -23.91 24.76
CA LEU A 136 -12.92 -25.30 25.24
C LEU A 136 -11.70 -25.48 26.14
N ILE A 137 -10.55 -24.94 25.77
CA ILE A 137 -9.32 -25.03 26.58
C ILE A 137 -9.50 -24.33 27.92
N ASP A 138 -10.11 -23.14 27.92
CA ASP A 138 -10.40 -22.40 29.16
C ASP A 138 -11.35 -23.20 30.08
N THR A 139 -12.40 -23.82 29.52
CA THR A 139 -13.33 -24.69 30.25
C THR A 139 -12.60 -25.90 30.86
N ILE A 140 -11.70 -26.52 30.09
CA ILE A 140 -10.89 -27.64 30.57
C ILE A 140 -9.97 -27.21 31.73
N ALA A 141 -9.36 -26.02 31.60
CA ALA A 141 -8.51 -25.47 32.64
C ALA A 141 -9.28 -25.25 33.96
N GLU A 142 -10.50 -24.73 33.87
CA GLU A 142 -11.39 -24.53 35.02
C GLU A 142 -11.78 -25.88 35.65
N ASP A 143 -12.19 -26.88 34.83
CA ASP A 143 -12.58 -28.18 35.29
C ASP A 143 -11.42 -28.91 35.99
N LEU A 144 -10.22 -28.87 35.43
CA LEU A 144 -9.03 -29.46 36.04
C LEU A 144 -8.73 -28.78 37.39
N ASN A 145 -8.77 -27.46 37.46
CA ASN A 145 -8.51 -26.74 38.71
C ASN A 145 -9.59 -27.02 39.77
N LYS A 146 -10.85 -27.22 39.38
CA LYS A 146 -11.91 -27.65 40.31
C LYS A 146 -11.64 -29.08 40.84
N ARG A 147 -11.23 -30.02 39.99
CA ARG A 147 -10.93 -31.40 40.38
C ARG A 147 -9.76 -31.53 41.33
N TYR A 148 -8.75 -30.71 41.17
CA TYR A 148 -7.51 -30.77 41.97
C TYR A 148 -7.47 -29.72 43.09
N ALA A 149 -8.56 -28.97 43.33
CA ALA A 149 -8.65 -27.92 44.34
C ALA A 149 -8.29 -28.45 45.74
N ASP A 150 -8.86 -29.64 46.10
CA ASP A 150 -8.63 -30.30 47.39
C ASP A 150 -7.19 -30.84 47.56
N SER A 151 -6.48 -31.05 46.47
CA SER A 151 -5.09 -31.56 46.48
C SER A 151 -4.04 -30.47 46.60
N GLY A 152 -4.45 -29.20 46.63
CA GLY A 152 -3.55 -28.04 46.69
C GLY A 152 -2.73 -27.79 45.40
N TYR A 153 -2.98 -28.54 44.33
CA TYR A 153 -2.32 -28.35 43.04
C TYR A 153 -3.11 -27.42 42.14
N ARG A 154 -2.41 -26.55 41.44
CA ARG A 154 -2.96 -25.69 40.41
C ARG A 154 -2.46 -26.11 39.04
N VAL A 155 -3.36 -26.45 38.15
CA VAL A 155 -3.06 -26.78 36.76
C VAL A 155 -3.17 -25.54 35.88
N THR A 156 -2.11 -25.24 35.15
CA THR A 156 -2.10 -24.13 34.19
C THR A 156 -1.99 -24.72 32.77
N LEU A 157 -2.99 -24.48 31.92
CA LEU A 157 -2.92 -24.80 30.51
C LEU A 157 -2.27 -23.62 29.76
N THR A 158 -1.29 -23.95 28.95
CA THR A 158 -0.50 -22.96 28.20
C THR A 158 -0.62 -23.24 26.70
N PRO A 159 -1.76 -22.85 26.08
CA PRO A 159 -2.02 -23.18 24.70
C PRO A 159 -1.12 -22.38 23.76
N MET A 160 -0.55 -23.05 22.78
CA MET A 160 0.23 -22.46 21.70
C MET A 160 -0.16 -23.12 20.38
N GLY A 161 -0.09 -22.35 19.29
CA GLY A 161 -0.41 -22.81 17.95
C GLY A 161 -0.86 -21.69 17.03
N ALA A 162 -0.93 -21.97 15.74
CA ALA A 162 -1.31 -20.97 14.75
C ALA A 162 -2.71 -20.39 15.00
N TYR A 163 -3.65 -21.21 15.48
CA TYR A 163 -5.00 -20.76 15.85
C TYR A 163 -4.99 -19.68 16.94
N ARG A 164 -4.09 -19.78 17.92
CA ARG A 164 -3.96 -18.82 19.02
C ARG A 164 -3.41 -17.49 18.54
N VAL A 165 -2.40 -17.56 17.66
CA VAL A 165 -1.84 -16.36 17.01
C VAL A 165 -2.91 -15.67 16.16
N ALA A 166 -3.69 -16.42 15.39
CA ALA A 166 -4.78 -15.86 14.58
C ALA A 166 -5.86 -15.19 15.43
N LEU A 167 -6.26 -15.83 16.54
CA LEU A 167 -7.25 -15.29 17.47
C LEU A 167 -6.76 -14.01 18.16
N ASP A 168 -5.52 -14.02 18.67
CA ASP A 168 -4.91 -12.85 19.30
C ASP A 168 -4.84 -11.68 18.30
N ASN A 169 -4.41 -11.97 17.09
CA ASN A 169 -4.32 -10.97 16.02
C ASN A 169 -5.69 -10.37 15.70
N GLU A 170 -6.74 -11.21 15.58
CA GLU A 170 -8.12 -10.74 15.36
C GLU A 170 -8.58 -9.83 16.50
N LEU A 171 -8.43 -10.26 17.75
CA LEU A 171 -8.91 -9.52 18.91
C LEU A 171 -8.20 -8.17 19.07
N ILE A 172 -6.87 -8.16 18.88
CA ILE A 172 -6.06 -6.94 18.96
C ILE A 172 -6.45 -5.98 17.83
N VAL A 173 -6.50 -6.48 16.59
CA VAL A 173 -6.87 -5.66 15.43
C VAL A 173 -8.27 -5.09 15.58
N ARG A 174 -9.24 -5.90 16.02
CA ARG A 174 -10.62 -5.45 16.22
C ARG A 174 -10.72 -4.31 17.24
N LYS A 175 -9.98 -4.41 18.34
CA LYS A 175 -9.90 -3.35 19.36
C LYS A 175 -9.24 -2.09 18.80
N ASP A 176 -8.12 -2.24 18.10
CA ASP A 176 -7.40 -1.12 17.50
C ASP A 176 -8.23 -0.43 16.43
N VAL A 177 -8.93 -1.18 15.58
CA VAL A 177 -9.85 -0.65 14.57
C VAL A 177 -10.95 0.20 15.21
N HIS A 178 -11.60 -0.35 16.24
CA HIS A 178 -12.66 0.37 16.95
C HIS A 178 -12.14 1.68 17.55
N ASN A 179 -11.01 1.62 18.24
CA ASN A 179 -10.38 2.79 18.85
C ASN A 179 -9.93 3.81 17.80
N ALA A 180 -9.33 3.34 16.71
CA ALA A 180 -8.86 4.21 15.63
C ALA A 180 -10.01 5.00 14.99
N ILE A 181 -11.10 4.33 14.65
CA ILE A 181 -12.28 5.00 14.06
C ILE A 181 -12.90 5.98 15.07
N LEU A 182 -13.08 5.56 16.31
CA LEU A 182 -13.67 6.39 17.36
C LEU A 182 -12.85 7.65 17.62
N PHE A 183 -11.56 7.50 17.94
CA PHE A 183 -10.72 8.64 18.30
C PHE A 183 -10.39 9.53 17.11
N ALA A 184 -10.19 8.97 15.90
CA ALA A 184 -10.03 9.77 14.70
C ALA A 184 -11.28 10.62 14.42
N THR A 185 -12.47 10.02 14.47
CA THR A 185 -13.73 10.73 14.24
C THR A 185 -13.95 11.81 15.30
N LEU A 186 -13.76 11.50 16.58
CA LEU A 186 -13.87 12.48 17.67
C LEU A 186 -12.87 13.63 17.51
N GLY A 187 -11.63 13.33 17.19
CA GLY A 187 -10.59 14.34 16.97
C GLY A 187 -10.90 15.25 15.78
N ILE A 188 -11.38 14.69 14.67
CA ILE A 188 -11.77 15.46 13.48
C ILE A 188 -13.02 16.31 13.79
N VAL A 189 -14.03 15.75 14.44
CA VAL A 189 -15.24 16.48 14.87
C VAL A 189 -14.85 17.67 15.76
N LEU A 190 -13.98 17.45 16.74
CA LEU A 190 -13.51 18.52 17.63
C LEU A 190 -12.75 19.59 16.85
N LEU A 191 -11.86 19.19 15.94
CA LEU A 191 -11.13 20.13 15.08
C LEU A 191 -12.10 21.02 14.27
N LEU A 192 -13.11 20.42 13.65
CA LEU A 192 -14.07 21.11 12.82
C LEU A 192 -14.97 22.06 13.63
N ILE A 193 -15.42 21.65 14.81
CA ILE A 193 -16.21 22.50 15.72
C ILE A 193 -15.40 23.73 16.17
N LEU A 194 -14.12 23.54 16.51
CA LEU A 194 -13.25 24.60 17.00
C LEU A 194 -12.84 25.59 15.93
N THR A 195 -12.79 25.18 14.68
CA THR A 195 -12.18 25.97 13.60
C THR A 195 -13.18 26.66 12.70
N PHE A 196 -14.31 26.05 12.42
CA PHE A 196 -15.31 26.64 11.54
C PHE A 196 -16.08 27.78 12.25
N PRO A 197 -16.31 28.93 11.59
CA PRO A 197 -17.13 29.99 12.13
C PRO A 197 -18.56 29.55 12.47
N ARG A 198 -19.09 28.64 11.66
CA ARG A 198 -20.38 27.97 11.87
C ARG A 198 -20.13 26.47 12.11
N PRO A 199 -20.08 25.98 13.37
CA PRO A 199 -19.68 24.62 13.69
C PRO A 199 -20.49 23.54 12.95
N TYR A 200 -21.79 23.76 12.72
CA TYR A 200 -22.63 22.81 11.98
C TYR A 200 -22.18 22.65 10.51
N LEU A 201 -21.66 23.71 9.86
CA LEU A 201 -21.09 23.58 8.52
C LEU A 201 -19.79 22.78 8.55
N GLY A 202 -18.98 22.98 9.58
CA GLY A 202 -17.80 22.14 9.80
C GLY A 202 -18.18 20.67 9.86
N LEU A 203 -19.18 20.30 10.67
CA LEU A 203 -19.63 18.90 10.79
C LEU A 203 -20.16 18.34 9.48
N LEU A 204 -20.84 19.16 8.66
CA LEU A 204 -21.33 18.72 7.36
C LEU A 204 -20.20 18.36 6.38
N SER A 205 -18.94 18.79 6.63
CA SER A 205 -17.81 18.34 5.82
C SER A 205 -17.49 16.85 5.95
N LEU A 206 -18.01 16.18 6.99
CA LEU A 206 -17.92 14.72 7.15
C LEU A 206 -18.87 13.96 6.22
N LEU A 207 -19.96 14.60 5.76
CA LEU A 207 -20.98 13.92 4.96
C LEU A 207 -20.44 13.31 3.66
N PRO A 208 -19.58 13.98 2.86
CA PRO A 208 -18.96 13.36 1.69
C PRO A 208 -18.08 12.18 2.03
N ALA A 209 -17.34 12.23 3.15
CA ALA A 209 -16.48 11.14 3.58
C ALA A 209 -17.29 9.90 3.98
N ILE A 210 -18.37 10.09 4.72
CA ILE A 210 -19.28 9.00 5.11
C ILE A 210 -19.96 8.42 3.86
N ALA A 211 -20.52 9.28 2.99
CA ALA A 211 -21.17 8.84 1.76
C ALA A 211 -20.17 8.11 0.83
N GLY A 212 -18.95 8.65 0.70
CA GLY A 212 -17.88 8.04 -0.08
C GLY A 212 -17.47 6.68 0.47
N ALA A 213 -17.28 6.54 1.78
CA ALA A 213 -16.94 5.30 2.44
C ALA A 213 -18.04 4.24 2.30
N MET A 214 -19.32 4.62 2.49
CA MET A 214 -20.47 3.70 2.33
C MET A 214 -20.59 3.22 0.88
N THR A 215 -20.46 4.12 -0.09
CA THR A 215 -20.54 3.77 -1.52
C THR A 215 -19.34 2.92 -1.93
N ALA A 216 -18.15 3.23 -1.41
CA ALA A 216 -16.96 2.41 -1.64
C ALA A 216 -17.13 1.01 -1.06
N PHE A 217 -17.67 0.88 0.15
CA PHE A 217 -17.94 -0.42 0.77
C PHE A 217 -18.93 -1.24 -0.06
N PHE A 218 -20.00 -0.61 -0.54
CA PHE A 218 -20.94 -1.26 -1.43
C PHE A 218 -20.29 -1.69 -2.74
N ALA A 219 -19.54 -0.80 -3.41
CA ALA A 219 -18.85 -1.13 -4.66
C ALA A 219 -17.78 -2.22 -4.46
N PHE A 220 -17.09 -2.20 -3.31
CA PHE A 220 -16.09 -3.18 -2.96
C PHE A 220 -16.70 -4.58 -2.72
N SER A 221 -17.88 -4.65 -2.08
CA SER A 221 -18.61 -5.90 -1.84
C SER A 221 -19.13 -6.57 -3.12
N LEU A 222 -19.21 -5.84 -4.24
CA LEU A 222 -19.52 -6.41 -5.56
C LEU A 222 -18.31 -7.08 -6.23
N ILE A 223 -17.10 -6.77 -5.77
CA ILE A 223 -15.84 -7.24 -6.38
C ILE A 223 -15.18 -8.31 -5.50
N HIS A 224 -15.35 -8.25 -4.18
CA HIS A 224 -14.71 -9.11 -3.21
C HIS A 224 -15.73 -9.72 -2.26
N ASP A 225 -15.62 -11.03 -2.03
CA ASP A 225 -16.47 -11.78 -1.10
C ASP A 225 -16.18 -11.46 0.37
N SER A 226 -14.97 -10.96 0.66
CA SER A 226 -14.55 -10.63 2.01
C SER A 226 -13.67 -9.37 2.07
N VAL A 227 -13.75 -8.65 3.19
CA VAL A 227 -12.94 -7.47 3.49
C VAL A 227 -12.02 -7.79 4.66
N SER A 228 -10.73 -7.54 4.49
CA SER A 228 -9.79 -7.68 5.60
C SER A 228 -10.10 -6.67 6.72
N LEU A 229 -10.14 -7.15 7.95
CA LEU A 229 -10.32 -6.29 9.14
C LEU A 229 -9.23 -5.21 9.24
N MET A 230 -8.02 -5.50 8.75
CA MET A 230 -6.92 -4.53 8.66
C MET A 230 -7.23 -3.34 7.77
N VAL A 231 -7.96 -3.54 6.65
CA VAL A 231 -8.39 -2.43 5.77
C VAL A 231 -9.32 -1.48 6.54
N LEU A 232 -10.21 -2.04 7.36
CA LEU A 232 -11.06 -1.26 8.26
C LEU A 232 -10.25 -0.56 9.36
N GLY A 233 -9.10 -1.11 9.76
CA GLY A 233 -8.16 -0.48 10.69
C GLY A 233 -7.65 0.88 10.22
N PHE A 234 -7.52 1.05 8.93
CA PHE A 234 -7.21 2.34 8.31
C PHE A 234 -8.45 3.23 8.10
N GLY A 235 -9.64 2.79 8.52
CA GLY A 235 -10.90 3.51 8.27
C GLY A 235 -10.89 4.96 8.78
N GLY A 236 -10.35 5.22 9.97
CA GLY A 236 -10.19 6.58 10.49
C GLY A 236 -9.29 7.47 9.61
N ALA A 237 -8.22 6.90 9.08
CA ALA A 237 -7.32 7.57 8.14
C ALA A 237 -8.02 7.82 6.78
N ILE A 238 -8.79 6.87 6.28
CA ILE A 238 -9.55 7.00 5.03
C ILE A 238 -10.62 8.09 5.16
N ILE A 239 -11.34 8.13 6.28
CA ILE A 239 -12.31 9.20 6.57
C ILE A 239 -11.60 10.56 6.58
N SER A 240 -10.44 10.67 7.20
CA SER A 240 -9.68 11.92 7.29
C SER A 240 -9.26 12.47 5.92
N ILE A 241 -8.80 11.62 5.01
CA ILE A 241 -8.42 12.00 3.65
C ILE A 241 -9.66 12.45 2.84
N SER A 242 -10.76 11.74 3.01
CA SER A 242 -11.99 12.02 2.25
C SER A 242 -12.69 13.30 2.71
N VAL A 243 -12.51 13.71 3.97
CA VAL A 243 -13.07 14.96 4.55
C VAL A 243 -12.47 16.21 3.90
N ASP A 244 -11.24 16.16 3.41
CA ASP A 244 -10.50 17.31 2.89
C ASP A 244 -11.23 18.02 1.76
N HIS A 245 -11.88 17.28 0.87
CA HIS A 245 -12.69 17.86 -0.21
C HIS A 245 -13.94 18.60 0.33
N GLY A 246 -14.57 18.05 1.37
CA GLY A 246 -15.70 18.69 2.05
C GLY A 246 -15.29 19.98 2.77
N ILE A 247 -14.16 19.95 3.48
CA ILE A 247 -13.58 21.14 4.15
C ILE A 247 -13.31 22.24 3.13
N ALA A 248 -12.63 21.90 2.03
CA ALA A 248 -12.32 22.86 0.98
C ALA A 248 -13.57 23.51 0.41
N TYR A 249 -14.57 22.72 0.02
CA TYR A 249 -15.83 23.21 -0.53
C TYR A 249 -16.58 24.14 0.45
N LEU A 250 -16.76 23.71 1.71
CA LEU A 250 -17.55 24.46 2.69
C LEU A 250 -16.85 25.74 3.15
N LEU A 251 -15.53 25.78 3.25
CA LEU A 251 -14.80 27.01 3.51
C LEU A 251 -14.94 28.03 2.37
N PHE A 252 -15.01 27.57 1.12
CA PHE A 252 -15.25 28.45 -0.02
C PHE A 252 -16.71 28.80 -0.22
N LEU A 253 -17.64 28.08 0.38
CA LEU A 253 -19.06 28.39 0.41
C LEU A 253 -19.39 29.43 1.50
N ASP A 254 -18.78 29.31 2.69
CA ASP A 254 -19.04 30.18 3.86
C ASP A 254 -18.20 31.48 3.82
N ARG A 255 -18.55 32.39 2.90
CA ARG A 255 -17.85 33.67 2.66
C ARG A 255 -18.57 34.85 3.30
N PRO A 256 -17.86 36.01 3.47
CA PRO A 256 -18.48 37.26 3.95
C PRO A 256 -19.53 37.86 3.01
N HIS A 257 -19.76 37.29 1.85
CA HIS A 257 -20.77 37.69 0.87
C HIS A 257 -21.58 36.46 0.45
N ARG A 258 -22.77 36.75 -0.08
CA ARG A 258 -23.65 35.71 -0.62
C ARG A 258 -22.92 34.87 -1.68
N THR A 259 -22.92 33.56 -1.54
CA THR A 259 -22.16 32.65 -2.40
C THR A 259 -23.07 31.53 -2.92
N PHE A 260 -22.98 31.25 -4.22
CA PHE A 260 -23.69 30.12 -4.81
C PHE A 260 -22.85 28.83 -4.71
N GLY A 261 -23.52 27.71 -4.43
CA GLY A 261 -22.85 26.41 -4.33
C GLY A 261 -22.09 26.00 -5.58
N LYS A 262 -22.60 26.37 -6.76
CA LYS A 262 -21.91 26.14 -8.05
C LYS A 262 -20.60 26.92 -8.15
N ASP A 263 -20.53 28.13 -7.61
CA ASP A 263 -19.31 28.94 -7.63
C ASP A 263 -18.27 28.41 -6.65
N ALA A 264 -18.69 27.99 -5.46
CA ALA A 264 -17.81 27.31 -4.51
C ALA A 264 -17.23 26.02 -5.11
N SER A 265 -18.07 25.19 -5.76
CA SER A 265 -17.62 23.99 -6.47
C SER A 265 -16.62 24.32 -7.58
N ARG A 266 -16.88 25.34 -8.41
CA ARG A 266 -16.01 25.74 -9.51
C ARG A 266 -14.62 26.19 -9.01
N GLU A 267 -14.55 26.87 -7.86
CA GLU A 267 -13.30 27.34 -7.27
C GLU A 267 -12.36 26.21 -6.88
N VAL A 268 -12.89 25.17 -6.25
CA VAL A 268 -12.07 24.08 -5.70
C VAL A 268 -11.96 22.87 -6.63
N ARG A 269 -12.86 22.71 -7.61
CA ARG A 269 -12.96 21.51 -8.45
C ARG A 269 -11.68 21.18 -9.21
N ALA A 270 -11.05 22.17 -9.84
CA ALA A 270 -9.87 21.92 -10.68
C ALA A 270 -8.66 21.45 -9.86
N VAL A 271 -8.43 22.04 -8.69
CA VAL A 271 -7.35 21.63 -7.78
C VAL A 271 -7.70 20.32 -7.12
N GLY A 272 -8.94 20.21 -6.61
CA GLY A 272 -9.44 18.99 -5.95
C GLY A 272 -9.43 17.79 -6.88
N LEU A 273 -9.69 17.94 -8.18
CA LEU A 273 -9.61 16.84 -9.14
C LEU A 273 -8.18 16.31 -9.27
N VAL A 274 -7.19 17.19 -9.39
CA VAL A 274 -5.79 16.77 -9.52
C VAL A 274 -5.31 16.16 -8.20
N ALA A 275 -5.66 16.75 -7.06
CA ALA A 275 -5.39 16.18 -5.73
C ALA A 275 -6.02 14.80 -5.58
N ALA A 276 -7.29 14.64 -5.93
CA ALA A 276 -7.94 13.32 -5.91
C ALA A 276 -7.23 12.32 -6.83
N LEU A 277 -6.85 12.72 -8.05
CA LEU A 277 -6.14 11.84 -8.99
C LEU A 277 -4.75 11.44 -8.51
N THR A 278 -3.97 12.34 -7.88
CA THR A 278 -2.67 12.01 -7.29
C THR A 278 -2.81 11.01 -6.18
N THR A 279 -3.77 11.21 -5.29
CA THR A 279 -4.02 10.34 -4.14
C THR A 279 -4.64 9.00 -4.57
N ILE A 280 -5.63 8.99 -5.47
CA ILE A 280 -6.17 7.77 -6.08
C ILE A 280 -5.06 6.98 -6.79
N GLY A 281 -4.18 7.66 -7.54
CA GLY A 281 -3.05 7.04 -8.21
C GLY A 281 -2.08 6.37 -7.23
N ALA A 282 -1.74 7.03 -6.14
CA ALA A 282 -0.87 6.49 -5.10
C ALA A 282 -1.48 5.24 -4.43
N PHE A 283 -2.76 5.29 -4.08
CA PHE A 283 -3.45 4.12 -3.51
C PHE A 283 -3.67 3.00 -4.53
N SER A 284 -4.00 3.33 -5.77
CA SER A 284 -4.17 2.34 -6.85
C SER A 284 -2.86 1.61 -7.18
N ALA A 285 -1.71 2.23 -6.97
CA ALA A 285 -0.42 1.57 -7.17
C ALA A 285 -0.21 0.40 -6.19
N LEU A 286 -0.89 0.39 -5.03
CA LEU A 286 -0.84 -0.74 -4.10
C LEU A 286 -1.38 -2.05 -4.72
N ASN A 287 -2.16 -2.00 -5.81
CA ASN A 287 -2.56 -3.19 -6.56
C ASN A 287 -1.37 -3.99 -7.12
N PHE A 288 -0.23 -3.34 -7.32
CA PHE A 288 0.98 -3.99 -7.82
C PHE A 288 1.89 -4.52 -6.71
N SER A 289 1.46 -4.43 -5.45
CA SER A 289 2.25 -4.88 -4.30
C SER A 289 2.39 -6.40 -4.18
N GLY A 290 1.43 -7.17 -4.74
CA GLY A 290 1.32 -8.61 -4.54
C GLY A 290 0.79 -9.00 -3.15
N PHE A 291 0.44 -8.04 -2.27
CA PHE A 291 -0.11 -8.27 -0.95
C PHE A 291 -1.62 -8.05 -0.93
N PRO A 292 -2.44 -9.07 -0.63
CA PRO A 292 -3.90 -8.95 -0.64
C PRO A 292 -4.44 -7.81 0.23
N ILE A 293 -3.90 -7.63 1.44
CA ILE A 293 -4.31 -6.56 2.36
C ILE A 293 -4.06 -5.18 1.74
N LEU A 294 -2.91 -4.98 1.07
CA LEU A 294 -2.55 -3.72 0.46
C LEU A 294 -3.36 -3.43 -0.80
N VAL A 295 -3.59 -4.47 -1.59
CA VAL A 295 -4.48 -4.39 -2.76
C VAL A 295 -5.87 -3.95 -2.34
N GLN A 296 -6.44 -4.60 -1.33
CA GLN A 296 -7.75 -4.24 -0.79
C GLN A 296 -7.76 -2.81 -0.22
N LEU A 297 -6.73 -2.43 0.54
CA LEU A 297 -6.59 -1.07 1.09
C LEU A 297 -6.54 -0.02 -0.03
N GLY A 298 -5.74 -0.28 -1.06
CA GLY A 298 -5.59 0.60 -2.22
C GLY A 298 -6.91 0.80 -2.97
N GLN A 299 -7.60 -0.28 -3.28
CA GLN A 299 -8.88 -0.26 -3.99
C GLN A 299 -9.97 0.44 -3.18
N PHE A 300 -10.13 0.06 -1.91
CA PHE A 300 -11.14 0.63 -1.05
C PHE A 300 -10.95 2.13 -0.86
N THR A 301 -9.71 2.57 -0.61
CA THR A 301 -9.40 4.00 -0.41
C THR A 301 -9.57 4.79 -1.70
N ALA A 302 -9.11 4.27 -2.84
CA ALA A 302 -9.27 4.92 -4.13
C ALA A 302 -10.75 5.12 -4.49
N LEU A 303 -11.59 4.11 -4.27
CA LEU A 303 -13.05 4.22 -4.44
C LEU A 303 -13.65 5.25 -3.49
N GLY A 304 -13.27 5.24 -2.21
CA GLY A 304 -13.75 6.18 -1.21
C GLY A 304 -13.47 7.63 -1.56
N ILE A 305 -12.25 7.93 -2.00
CA ILE A 305 -11.85 9.28 -2.45
C ILE A 305 -12.61 9.67 -3.71
N CYS A 306 -12.75 8.77 -4.69
CA CYS A 306 -13.48 9.03 -5.92
C CYS A 306 -14.94 9.38 -5.65
N PHE A 307 -15.65 8.57 -4.87
CA PHE A 307 -17.06 8.83 -4.53
C PHE A 307 -17.25 10.06 -3.64
N SER A 308 -16.34 10.31 -2.69
CA SER A 308 -16.36 11.53 -1.87
C SER A 308 -16.19 12.78 -2.73
N PHE A 309 -15.23 12.78 -3.66
CA PHE A 309 -15.04 13.86 -4.61
C PHE A 309 -16.27 14.09 -5.49
N MET A 310 -16.86 13.04 -6.03
CA MET A 310 -18.09 13.12 -6.81
C MET A 310 -19.23 13.72 -5.98
N PHE A 311 -19.41 13.26 -4.75
CA PHE A 311 -20.44 13.77 -3.84
C PHE A 311 -20.31 15.29 -3.61
N VAL A 312 -19.10 15.76 -3.31
CA VAL A 312 -18.83 17.19 -3.09
C VAL A 312 -19.19 18.05 -4.30
N HIS A 313 -18.92 17.59 -5.51
CA HIS A 313 -19.10 18.40 -6.71
C HIS A 313 -20.45 18.21 -7.42
N THR A 314 -21.20 17.18 -7.07
CA THR A 314 -22.56 16.94 -7.63
C THR A 314 -23.65 17.21 -6.61
N VAL A 315 -23.52 16.64 -5.40
CA VAL A 315 -24.59 16.67 -4.39
C VAL A 315 -24.57 17.94 -3.54
N PHE A 316 -23.40 18.38 -3.09
CA PHE A 316 -23.31 19.60 -2.28
C PHE A 316 -23.88 20.86 -2.95
N PRO A 317 -23.64 21.15 -4.25
CA PRO A 317 -24.29 22.28 -4.92
C PRO A 317 -25.81 22.17 -5.01
N MET A 318 -26.36 20.97 -4.87
CA MET A 318 -27.84 20.74 -4.82
C MET A 318 -28.38 20.96 -3.40
N ILE A 319 -27.64 20.50 -2.37
CA ILE A 319 -27.99 20.70 -0.95
C ILE A 319 -27.85 22.19 -0.56
N PHE A 320 -26.78 22.84 -1.07
CA PHE A 320 -26.45 24.24 -0.78
C PHE A 320 -26.48 25.06 -2.07
N PRO A 321 -27.65 25.31 -2.68
CA PRO A 321 -27.73 26.11 -3.91
C PRO A 321 -27.23 27.51 -3.69
N GLU A 322 -27.45 28.05 -2.50
CA GLU A 322 -27.06 29.40 -2.09
C GLU A 322 -26.74 29.43 -0.59
N MET A 323 -25.69 30.19 -0.22
CA MET A 323 -25.31 30.43 1.16
C MET A 323 -25.37 31.94 1.46
N PRO A 324 -26.11 32.36 2.50
CA PRO A 324 -26.11 33.78 2.91
C PRO A 324 -24.76 34.19 3.47
N ALA A 325 -24.44 35.46 3.36
CA ALA A 325 -23.20 36.06 3.84
C ALA A 325 -22.89 35.63 5.28
N ALA A 326 -21.67 35.16 5.52
CA ALA A 326 -21.19 34.86 6.86
C ALA A 326 -21.04 36.17 7.66
N GLN A 327 -21.51 36.16 8.91
CA GLN A 327 -21.15 37.21 9.84
C GLN A 327 -19.63 37.15 10.06
N SER A 328 -18.96 38.29 10.09
CA SER A 328 -17.50 38.45 10.10
C SER A 328 -16.84 37.88 11.40
N ARG A 329 -16.98 36.58 11.66
CA ARG A 329 -16.28 35.89 12.72
C ARG A 329 -14.94 35.38 12.19
N ARG A 330 -13.83 35.84 12.75
CA ARG A 330 -12.50 35.31 12.41
C ARG A 330 -12.41 33.86 12.86
N MET A 331 -11.84 32.99 12.02
CA MET A 331 -11.54 31.60 12.38
C MET A 331 -10.52 31.56 13.50
N SER A 332 -10.73 30.76 14.54
CA SER A 332 -9.93 30.72 15.76
C SER A 332 -8.43 30.50 15.49
N LEU A 333 -8.08 29.65 14.51
CA LEU A 333 -6.70 29.30 14.17
C LEU A 333 -6.10 30.08 13.00
N GLN A 334 -6.80 31.07 12.46
CA GLN A 334 -6.33 31.82 11.27
C GLN A 334 -5.05 32.62 11.53
N ILE A 335 -4.88 33.19 12.74
CA ILE A 335 -3.69 33.96 13.11
C ILE A 335 -2.44 33.08 13.17
N PRO A 336 -2.39 31.97 13.94
CA PRO A 336 -1.23 31.09 13.97
C PRO A 336 -0.92 30.47 12.58
N VAL A 337 -1.93 30.07 11.82
CA VAL A 337 -1.75 29.52 10.47
C VAL A 337 -1.13 30.54 9.52
N ASN A 338 -1.56 31.80 9.60
CA ASN A 338 -0.94 32.87 8.82
C ASN A 338 0.49 33.18 9.24
N LYS A 339 0.82 33.09 10.55
CA LYS A 339 2.20 33.23 11.03
C LYS A 339 3.12 32.11 10.51
N MET A 340 2.65 30.86 10.47
CA MET A 340 3.42 29.75 9.90
C MET A 340 3.79 30.03 8.43
N ALA A 341 2.83 30.46 7.63
CA ALA A 341 3.09 30.82 6.22
C ALA A 341 3.95 32.09 6.06
N GLY A 342 4.13 32.86 7.12
CA GLY A 342 4.94 34.08 7.20
C GLY A 342 6.40 33.88 7.61
N ALA A 343 6.87 32.65 7.82
CA ALA A 343 8.25 32.35 8.26
C ALA A 343 9.36 32.88 7.32
N GLY A 344 9.01 33.19 6.08
CA GLY A 344 9.86 33.89 5.12
C GLY A 344 11.09 33.08 4.67
N LYS A 345 12.13 33.82 4.22
CA LYS A 345 13.36 33.19 3.72
C LYS A 345 14.15 32.46 4.81
N LEU A 346 14.14 32.96 6.04
CA LEU A 346 14.84 32.34 7.16
C LEU A 346 14.21 30.98 7.52
N GLY A 347 12.90 30.88 7.54
CA GLY A 347 12.20 29.62 7.75
C GLY A 347 12.52 28.58 6.67
N ALA A 348 12.52 29.00 5.39
CA ALA A 348 12.88 28.10 4.29
C ALA A 348 14.34 27.64 4.36
N LEU A 349 15.27 28.55 4.76
CA LEU A 349 16.68 28.19 4.97
C LEU A 349 16.83 27.19 6.12
N ALA A 350 16.14 27.43 7.24
CA ALA A 350 16.15 26.52 8.38
C ALA A 350 15.60 25.13 8.01
N ALA A 351 14.52 25.05 7.22
CA ALA A 351 13.99 23.80 6.72
C ALA A 351 14.99 23.11 5.78
N LEU A 352 15.68 23.85 4.91
CA LEU A 352 16.72 23.27 4.05
C LEU A 352 17.89 22.71 4.86
N VAL A 353 18.39 23.47 5.85
CA VAL A 353 19.47 23.01 6.74
C VAL A 353 19.03 21.75 7.49
N PHE A 354 17.81 21.75 8.02
CA PHE A 354 17.23 20.57 8.67
C PHE A 354 17.17 19.36 7.72
N ALA A 355 16.71 19.54 6.48
CA ALA A 355 16.69 18.48 5.50
C ALA A 355 18.09 17.93 5.18
N VAL A 356 19.09 18.82 5.05
CA VAL A 356 20.48 18.41 4.83
C VAL A 356 21.01 17.61 6.01
N VAL A 357 20.74 18.04 7.24
CA VAL A 357 21.11 17.29 8.46
C VAL A 357 20.41 15.93 8.46
N MET A 358 19.10 15.87 8.19
CA MET A 358 18.35 14.63 8.16
C MET A 358 18.81 13.68 7.04
N LEU A 359 19.36 14.21 5.95
CA LEU A 359 19.88 13.39 4.86
C LEU A 359 21.08 12.52 5.31
N PHE A 360 21.91 13.01 6.23
CA PHE A 360 23.01 12.22 6.80
C PHE A 360 22.51 11.04 7.64
N PHE A 361 21.34 11.20 8.26
CA PHE A 361 20.67 10.16 9.04
C PHE A 361 19.67 9.33 8.23
N ALA A 362 19.36 9.71 6.98
CA ALA A 362 18.43 9.00 6.13
C ALA A 362 19.02 7.69 5.58
N LYS A 363 19.50 6.84 6.48
CA LYS A 363 20.00 5.48 6.20
C LYS A 363 19.01 4.51 6.85
N PRO A 364 17.93 4.14 6.15
CA PRO A 364 16.92 3.27 6.74
C PRO A 364 17.52 1.88 6.99
N GLU A 365 17.45 1.42 8.23
CA GLU A 365 17.61 0.01 8.56
C GLU A 365 16.29 -0.69 8.24
N PHE A 366 16.38 -1.73 7.41
CA PHE A 366 15.19 -2.51 7.04
C PHE A 366 15.03 -3.66 7.99
N ASN A 367 13.95 -3.67 8.75
CA ASN A 367 13.52 -4.85 9.49
C ASN A 367 12.36 -5.51 8.74
N VAL A 368 12.67 -6.61 8.10
CA VAL A 368 11.70 -7.38 7.32
C VAL A 368 11.25 -8.64 8.05
N SER A 369 11.30 -8.63 9.34
CA SER A 369 10.79 -9.73 10.13
C SER A 369 9.28 -9.89 9.91
N LEU A 370 8.86 -11.07 9.45
CA LEU A 370 7.43 -11.43 9.36
C LEU A 370 6.72 -11.34 10.72
N SER A 371 7.47 -11.47 11.81
CA SER A 371 6.94 -11.29 13.16
C SER A 371 6.46 -9.87 13.43
N SER A 372 6.96 -8.86 12.68
CA SER A 372 6.48 -7.49 12.77
C SER A 372 5.09 -7.29 12.16
N MET A 373 4.63 -8.23 11.34
CA MET A 373 3.31 -8.19 10.71
C MET A 373 2.20 -8.78 11.59
N ASN A 374 2.57 -9.54 12.62
CA ASN A 374 1.63 -10.13 13.57
C ASN A 374 1.87 -9.58 14.97
N THR A 375 0.80 -9.43 15.72
CA THR A 375 0.90 -9.04 17.14
C THR A 375 0.19 -10.10 17.96
N VAL A 376 0.92 -10.71 18.89
CA VAL A 376 0.40 -11.71 19.79
C VAL A 376 0.27 -11.14 21.20
N SER A 377 -0.67 -11.66 21.97
CA SER A 377 -0.90 -11.25 23.35
C SER A 377 0.30 -11.57 24.25
N THR A 378 0.39 -10.90 25.38
CA THR A 378 1.40 -11.21 26.40
C THR A 378 1.29 -12.62 26.92
N ALA A 379 0.06 -13.17 26.99
CA ALA A 379 -0.19 -14.56 27.38
C ALA A 379 0.43 -15.55 26.38
N THR A 380 0.24 -15.32 25.08
CA THR A 380 0.82 -16.17 24.03
C THR A 380 2.35 -16.07 23.99
N LYS A 381 2.92 -14.87 24.17
CA LYS A 381 4.39 -14.72 24.31
C LYS A 381 4.95 -15.44 25.53
N THR A 382 4.25 -15.39 26.66
CA THR A 382 4.64 -16.14 27.87
C THR A 382 4.54 -17.63 27.63
N ALA A 383 3.50 -18.10 26.91
CA ALA A 383 3.35 -19.50 26.52
C ALA A 383 4.51 -19.96 25.63
N GLU A 384 4.85 -19.18 24.61
CA GLU A 384 5.98 -19.46 23.71
C GLU A 384 7.31 -19.51 24.47
N ASN A 385 7.57 -18.57 25.38
CA ASN A 385 8.75 -18.56 26.22
C ASN A 385 8.80 -19.75 27.17
N THR A 386 7.68 -20.14 27.77
CA THR A 386 7.60 -21.30 28.65
C THR A 386 7.89 -22.58 27.87
N ILE A 387 7.27 -22.75 26.71
CA ILE A 387 7.50 -23.92 25.85
C ILE A 387 8.96 -23.96 25.39
N SER A 388 9.54 -22.86 24.94
CA SER A 388 10.93 -22.83 24.49
C SER A 388 11.93 -23.07 25.64
N THR A 389 11.62 -22.63 26.85
CA THR A 389 12.49 -22.84 28.02
C THR A 389 12.43 -24.29 28.52
N VAL A 390 11.24 -24.87 28.60
CA VAL A 390 11.04 -26.22 29.15
C VAL A 390 11.40 -27.28 28.12
N TRP A 391 10.99 -27.10 26.87
CA TRP A 391 11.07 -28.09 25.81
C TRP A 391 12.18 -27.83 24.78
N GLY A 392 12.90 -26.69 24.89
CA GLY A 392 13.92 -26.27 23.93
C GLY A 392 13.31 -25.60 22.69
N MET A 393 14.19 -25.28 21.72
CA MET A 393 13.83 -24.55 20.50
C MET A 393 13.02 -25.42 19.52
N ALA A 394 11.84 -25.86 19.93
CA ALA A 394 10.96 -26.72 19.11
C ALA A 394 10.49 -26.02 17.81
N PHE A 395 10.55 -24.69 17.76
CA PHE A 395 10.03 -23.87 16.64
C PHE A 395 11.06 -23.41 15.63
N ASN A 396 12.38 -23.57 15.89
CA ASN A 396 13.46 -23.14 14.97
C ASN A 396 13.94 -24.30 14.10
N LYS A 397 13.02 -25.10 13.58
CA LYS A 397 13.35 -26.17 12.65
C LYS A 397 13.34 -25.70 11.21
N ILE A 398 14.25 -26.22 10.43
CA ILE A 398 14.27 -26.09 8.99
C ILE A 398 13.47 -27.27 8.42
N TYR A 399 12.57 -27.03 7.50
CA TYR A 399 11.78 -28.07 6.86
C TYR A 399 12.20 -28.23 5.41
N LEU A 400 12.46 -29.46 5.03
CA LEU A 400 12.71 -29.82 3.64
C LEU A 400 11.61 -30.77 3.16
N MET A 401 10.80 -30.33 2.22
CA MET A 401 9.75 -31.13 1.61
C MET A 401 10.27 -31.72 0.31
N THR A 402 10.35 -33.05 0.27
CA THR A 402 10.71 -33.83 -0.91
C THR A 402 9.46 -34.39 -1.57
N GLU A 403 9.42 -34.43 -2.90
CA GLU A 403 8.29 -34.87 -3.71
C GLU A 403 8.76 -36.03 -4.63
N GLY A 404 7.96 -37.08 -4.76
CA GLY A 404 8.22 -38.17 -5.65
C GLY A 404 6.95 -38.70 -6.33
N ALA A 405 7.05 -39.13 -7.58
CA ALA A 405 5.93 -39.74 -8.29
C ALA A 405 5.56 -41.10 -7.71
N THR A 406 6.54 -41.79 -7.14
CA THR A 406 6.37 -43.07 -6.46
C THR A 406 7.02 -43.04 -5.08
N LEU A 407 6.57 -43.93 -4.19
CA LEU A 407 7.18 -44.11 -2.86
C LEU A 407 8.66 -44.51 -2.95
N SER A 408 9.03 -45.34 -3.93
CA SER A 408 10.41 -45.73 -4.18
C SER A 408 11.30 -44.55 -4.60
N GLU A 409 10.79 -43.67 -5.46
CA GLU A 409 11.50 -42.43 -5.82
C GLU A 409 11.71 -41.54 -4.60
N LEU A 410 10.67 -41.40 -3.76
CA LEU A 410 10.73 -40.64 -2.53
C LEU A 410 11.79 -41.17 -1.58
N GLN A 411 11.86 -42.50 -1.40
CA GLN A 411 12.89 -43.17 -0.60
C GLN A 411 14.29 -42.95 -1.15
N ALA A 412 14.47 -43.04 -2.48
CA ALA A 412 15.77 -42.75 -3.12
C ALA A 412 16.22 -41.29 -2.92
N LYS A 413 15.30 -40.31 -2.95
CA LYS A 413 15.58 -38.90 -2.59
C LYS A 413 15.93 -38.76 -1.12
N GLY A 414 15.23 -39.51 -0.25
CA GLY A 414 15.52 -39.60 1.18
C GLY A 414 16.94 -40.13 1.46
N ASP A 415 17.40 -41.15 0.74
CA ASP A 415 18.77 -41.68 0.86
C ASP A 415 19.84 -40.61 0.49
N ARG A 416 19.64 -39.90 -0.60
CA ARG A 416 20.53 -38.80 -0.99
C ARG A 416 20.54 -37.68 0.05
N LEU A 417 19.37 -37.38 0.60
CA LEU A 417 19.24 -36.39 1.67
C LEU A 417 20.00 -36.86 2.93
N LEU A 418 19.90 -38.12 3.32
CA LEU A 418 20.61 -38.66 4.46
C LEU A 418 22.14 -38.57 4.29
N ASP A 419 22.65 -38.93 3.10
CA ASP A 419 24.08 -38.81 2.80
C ASP A 419 24.58 -37.34 2.85
N LEU A 420 23.78 -36.38 2.36
CA LEU A 420 24.10 -34.95 2.48
C LEU A 420 24.05 -34.49 3.94
N MET A 421 23.04 -34.91 4.70
CA MET A 421 22.90 -34.51 6.13
C MET A 421 24.09 -35.03 6.95
N THR A 422 24.60 -36.22 6.66
CA THR A 422 25.77 -36.78 7.35
C THR A 422 26.99 -35.89 7.11
N ARG A 423 27.21 -35.44 5.86
CA ARG A 423 28.30 -34.52 5.51
C ARG A 423 28.15 -33.17 6.20
N GLU A 424 26.95 -32.59 6.20
CA GLU A 424 26.68 -31.27 6.82
C GLU A 424 26.81 -31.32 8.36
N ARG A 425 26.54 -32.48 8.96
CA ARG A 425 26.75 -32.70 10.39
C ARG A 425 28.24 -32.72 10.74
N HIS A 426 29.08 -33.32 9.90
CA HIS A 426 30.55 -33.27 10.06
C HIS A 426 31.10 -31.86 9.86
N ALA A 427 30.43 -31.05 9.06
CA ALA A 427 30.78 -29.65 8.83
C ALA A 427 30.23 -28.65 9.89
N ASP A 428 29.59 -29.14 10.95
CA ASP A 428 28.90 -28.31 11.99
C ASP A 428 27.82 -27.36 11.44
N SER A 429 27.29 -27.69 10.26
CA SER A 429 26.19 -26.92 9.63
C SER A 429 24.82 -27.38 10.13
N LEU A 430 24.64 -28.68 10.41
CA LEU A 430 23.44 -29.24 11.01
C LEU A 430 23.78 -29.92 12.35
N SER A 431 22.94 -29.68 13.36
CA SER A 431 23.09 -30.40 14.66
C SER A 431 22.32 -31.71 14.70
N SER A 432 21.15 -31.74 14.11
CA SER A 432 20.29 -32.93 14.05
C SER A 432 19.26 -32.83 12.93
N GLY A 433 18.64 -33.95 12.60
CA GLY A 433 17.51 -34.00 11.69
C GLY A 433 17.03 -35.44 11.55
N PHE A 434 15.80 -35.59 11.08
CA PHE A 434 15.20 -36.87 10.78
C PHE A 434 14.83 -36.96 9.31
N VAL A 435 15.17 -38.08 8.69
CA VAL A 435 14.76 -38.50 7.34
C VAL A 435 14.27 -39.92 7.43
N SER A 436 13.18 -40.25 6.73
CA SER A 436 12.62 -41.60 6.75
C SER A 436 13.64 -42.70 6.40
N SER A 437 14.61 -42.41 5.54
CA SER A 437 15.69 -43.31 5.15
C SER A 437 16.60 -43.75 6.30
N MET A 438 16.53 -43.12 7.47
CA MET A 438 17.22 -43.57 8.68
C MET A 438 16.65 -44.91 9.20
N VAL A 439 15.39 -45.20 8.89
CA VAL A 439 14.63 -46.37 9.32
C VAL A 439 14.13 -47.17 8.13
N PHE A 440 13.81 -46.53 7.02
CA PHE A 440 13.30 -47.14 5.80
C PHE A 440 14.16 -46.72 4.61
N PRO A 441 15.41 -47.17 4.49
CA PRO A 441 16.26 -46.83 3.37
C PRO A 441 15.67 -47.31 2.05
N GLY A 442 15.99 -46.67 0.95
CA GLY A 442 15.59 -47.08 -0.39
C GLY A 442 16.36 -48.31 -0.90
N GLY A 443 15.86 -48.92 -1.95
CA GLY A 443 16.35 -50.21 -2.43
C GLY A 443 17.87 -50.29 -2.71
N GLU A 444 18.45 -49.25 -3.29
CA GLU A 444 19.91 -49.19 -3.53
C GLU A 444 20.68 -49.15 -2.20
N LYS A 445 20.24 -48.36 -1.25
CA LYS A 445 20.87 -48.24 0.06
C LYS A 445 20.74 -49.52 0.86
N GLN A 446 19.60 -50.22 0.78
CA GLN A 446 19.38 -51.51 1.38
C GLN A 446 20.36 -52.54 0.83
N GLN A 447 20.58 -52.60 -0.49
CA GLN A 447 21.56 -53.49 -1.11
C GLN A 447 22.97 -53.18 -0.63
N GLN A 448 23.36 -51.93 -0.56
CA GLN A 448 24.65 -51.49 -0.02
C GLN A 448 24.84 -51.90 1.44
N ASN A 449 23.83 -51.68 2.26
CA ASN A 449 23.82 -52.04 3.69
C ASN A 449 23.90 -53.57 3.87
N PHE A 450 23.16 -54.33 3.08
CA PHE A 450 23.21 -55.78 3.12
C PHE A 450 24.57 -56.32 2.69
N ALA A 451 25.19 -55.74 1.67
CA ALA A 451 26.55 -56.10 1.27
C ALA A 451 27.59 -55.81 2.39
N ALA A 452 27.43 -54.63 3.05
CA ALA A 452 28.24 -54.28 4.21
C ALA A 452 28.04 -55.25 5.38
N TRP A 453 26.79 -55.59 5.66
CA TRP A 453 26.41 -56.55 6.69
C TRP A 453 27.08 -57.92 6.44
N LYS A 454 26.95 -58.49 5.22
CA LYS A 454 27.61 -59.77 4.84
C LYS A 454 29.14 -59.72 4.96
N LYS A 455 29.72 -58.58 4.58
CA LYS A 455 31.17 -58.37 4.70
C LYS A 455 31.62 -58.31 6.17
N PHE A 456 30.83 -57.67 7.00
CA PHE A 456 31.09 -57.49 8.42
C PHE A 456 30.93 -58.78 9.19
N TRP A 457 29.83 -59.54 8.97
CA TRP A 457 29.51 -60.81 9.64
C TRP A 457 30.11 -62.00 8.87
N ASN A 458 31.42 -62.06 8.84
CA ASN A 458 32.13 -63.24 8.28
C ASN A 458 32.01 -64.42 9.25
N ARG A 459 32.21 -65.61 8.72
CA ARG A 459 32.11 -66.87 9.48
C ARG A 459 32.90 -66.88 10.81
N LYS A 460 34.10 -66.30 10.79
CA LYS A 460 34.98 -66.22 11.98
C LYS A 460 34.31 -65.38 13.07
N ARG A 461 33.87 -64.12 12.72
CA ARG A 461 33.23 -63.13 13.66
C ARG A 461 31.94 -63.70 14.23
N VAL A 462 31.09 -64.32 13.40
CA VAL A 462 29.87 -64.99 13.85
C VAL A 462 30.16 -66.09 14.83
N SER A 463 31.13 -66.96 14.53
CA SER A 463 31.54 -68.07 15.42
C SER A 463 32.10 -67.63 16.77
N GLU A 464 32.94 -66.59 16.77
CA GLU A 464 33.48 -65.91 17.98
C GLU A 464 32.36 -65.36 18.86
N LEU A 465 31.40 -64.64 18.24
CA LEU A 465 30.27 -64.09 18.93
C LEU A 465 29.32 -65.20 19.46
N GLN A 466 29.09 -66.24 18.66
CA GLN A 466 28.24 -67.33 19.04
C GLN A 466 28.79 -68.05 20.29
N GLN A 467 30.08 -68.25 20.33
CA GLN A 467 30.75 -68.85 21.50
C GLN A 467 30.60 -67.94 22.72
N ALA A 468 30.89 -66.64 22.58
CA ALA A 468 30.80 -65.70 23.69
C ALA A 468 29.37 -65.49 24.22
N VAL A 469 28.35 -65.45 23.34
CA VAL A 469 26.93 -65.43 23.75
C VAL A 469 26.51 -66.72 24.45
N LYS A 470 26.88 -67.85 23.90
CA LYS A 470 26.58 -69.18 24.46
C LYS A 470 27.17 -69.37 25.86
N GLU A 471 28.43 -68.99 26.04
CA GLU A 471 29.11 -69.14 27.35
C GLU A 471 28.42 -68.17 28.40
N ASN A 472 28.14 -66.98 28.07
CA ASN A 472 27.52 -66.05 29.00
C ASN A 472 26.05 -66.42 29.27
N SER A 473 25.32 -66.89 28.25
CA SER A 473 23.89 -67.16 28.39
C SER A 473 23.64 -68.45 29.26
N LEU A 474 24.42 -69.49 29.09
CA LEU A 474 24.34 -70.72 29.92
C LEU A 474 24.58 -70.35 31.39
N ASN A 475 25.56 -69.53 31.71
CA ASN A 475 25.84 -69.07 33.08
C ASN A 475 24.70 -68.28 33.74
N LEU A 476 23.81 -67.74 32.92
CA LEU A 476 22.65 -66.91 33.33
C LEU A 476 21.32 -67.72 33.24
N GLY A 477 21.36 -69.03 32.95
CA GLY A 477 20.19 -69.90 32.92
C GLY A 477 19.37 -69.94 31.63
N PHE A 478 19.88 -69.40 30.54
CA PHE A 478 19.27 -69.51 29.20
C PHE A 478 19.56 -70.87 28.58
N THR A 479 18.68 -71.36 27.72
CA THR A 479 18.93 -72.59 26.92
C THR A 479 20.00 -72.33 25.85
N ALA A 480 20.64 -73.35 25.37
CA ALA A 480 21.69 -73.24 24.34
C ALA A 480 21.19 -72.68 23.01
N GLU A 481 19.87 -72.77 22.72
CA GLU A 481 19.20 -72.38 21.50
C GLU A 481 18.41 -71.08 21.69
N ALA A 482 18.44 -70.50 22.88
CA ALA A 482 17.64 -69.29 23.18
C ALA A 482 17.79 -68.12 22.18
N PHE A 483 18.98 -68.02 21.60
CA PHE A 483 19.31 -66.91 20.63
C PHE A 483 19.55 -67.49 19.22
N ALA A 484 19.10 -68.71 18.86
CA ALA A 484 19.20 -69.21 17.50
C ALA A 484 18.64 -68.22 16.42
N PRO A 485 17.47 -67.61 16.59
CA PRO A 485 16.93 -66.60 15.61
C PRO A 485 17.83 -65.38 15.37
N PHE A 486 18.60 -64.98 16.37
CA PHE A 486 19.58 -63.92 16.22
C PHE A 486 20.70 -64.30 15.26
N PHE A 487 21.25 -65.49 15.43
CA PHE A 487 22.32 -66.03 14.58
C PHE A 487 21.84 -66.38 13.17
N GLU A 488 20.57 -66.69 12.99
CA GLU A 488 19.95 -66.81 11.67
C GLU A 488 19.97 -65.48 10.95
N THR A 489 19.61 -64.43 11.66
CA THR A 489 19.66 -63.03 11.10
C THR A 489 21.09 -62.61 10.74
N LEU A 490 22.09 -62.96 11.55
CA LEU A 490 23.49 -62.62 11.24
C LEU A 490 24.01 -63.39 10.01
N ASN A 491 23.52 -64.58 9.75
CA ASN A 491 23.87 -65.44 8.65
C ASN A 491 22.94 -65.34 7.42
N ALA A 492 22.07 -64.35 7.38
CA ALA A 492 21.10 -64.17 6.29
C ALA A 492 21.82 -64.08 4.90
N ASP A 493 21.46 -65.01 3.99
CA ASP A 493 22.06 -65.04 2.67
C ASP A 493 21.36 -64.24 1.58
N SER A 494 20.10 -63.94 1.80
CA SER A 494 19.27 -63.18 0.90
C SER A 494 18.21 -62.39 1.70
N PHE A 495 17.70 -61.35 1.12
CA PHE A 495 16.50 -60.65 1.63
C PHE A 495 15.48 -60.55 0.49
N ASP A 496 14.20 -60.42 0.87
CA ASP A 496 13.12 -60.29 -0.08
C ASP A 496 12.96 -58.85 -0.51
N PRO A 497 13.14 -58.49 -1.79
CA PRO A 497 12.95 -57.14 -2.27
C PRO A 497 11.52 -56.57 -2.12
N GLU A 498 10.50 -57.41 -2.03
CA GLU A 498 9.12 -56.93 -1.85
C GLU A 498 8.86 -56.36 -0.46
N THR A 499 9.72 -56.70 0.51
CA THR A 499 9.61 -56.16 1.89
C THR A 499 10.18 -54.75 2.04
N THR A 500 10.66 -54.13 0.96
CA THR A 500 11.36 -52.82 0.98
C THR A 500 10.43 -51.61 1.03
N ALA A 501 9.13 -51.75 0.79
CA ALA A 501 8.18 -50.65 0.86
C ALA A 501 7.88 -50.26 2.31
N ILE A 502 7.75 -48.94 2.56
CA ILE A 502 7.29 -48.47 3.86
C ILE A 502 5.85 -48.92 4.08
N PRO A 503 5.55 -49.71 5.12
CA PRO A 503 4.17 -50.10 5.39
C PRO A 503 3.27 -48.90 5.59
N GLU A 504 2.06 -48.92 5.02
CA GLU A 504 1.11 -47.84 5.01
C GLU A 504 0.87 -47.22 6.40
N LYS A 505 0.80 -48.08 7.43
CA LYS A 505 0.62 -47.63 8.81
C LYS A 505 1.75 -46.75 9.37
N PHE A 506 2.94 -46.75 8.77
CA PHE A 506 4.07 -45.92 9.19
C PHE A 506 4.25 -44.65 8.37
N LEU A 507 3.50 -44.45 7.28
CA LEU A 507 3.66 -43.31 6.39
C LEU A 507 3.48 -41.99 7.16
N GLY A 508 2.40 -41.85 7.91
CA GLY A 508 2.13 -40.64 8.71
C GLY A 508 3.22 -40.36 9.75
N LEU A 509 3.72 -41.44 10.42
CA LEU A 509 4.82 -41.33 11.39
C LEU A 509 6.12 -40.82 10.74
N MET A 510 6.37 -41.18 9.49
CA MET A 510 7.55 -40.77 8.74
C MET A 510 7.38 -39.40 8.05
N GLY A 511 6.27 -38.72 8.30
CA GLY A 511 5.96 -37.43 7.66
C GLY A 511 5.67 -37.56 6.17
N ILE A 512 5.18 -38.72 5.72
CA ILE A 512 4.85 -38.99 4.33
C ILE A 512 3.35 -38.89 4.12
N ALA A 513 2.93 -38.14 3.14
CA ALA A 513 1.55 -37.91 2.73
C ALA A 513 1.42 -37.95 1.21
N THR A 514 0.22 -38.12 0.70
CA THR A 514 -0.09 -37.99 -0.72
C THR A 514 -0.66 -36.59 -0.99
N ASP A 515 -0.21 -35.94 -2.07
CA ASP A 515 -0.84 -34.74 -2.60
C ASP A 515 -2.03 -35.15 -3.48
N PRO A 516 -3.27 -34.88 -3.05
CA PRO A 516 -4.44 -35.33 -3.80
C PRO A 516 -4.62 -34.60 -5.14
N GLU A 517 -4.07 -33.38 -5.28
CA GLU A 517 -4.19 -32.62 -6.52
C GLU A 517 -3.22 -33.11 -7.61
N LYS A 518 -2.01 -33.51 -7.21
CA LYS A 518 -0.95 -33.92 -8.12
C LYS A 518 -0.75 -35.40 -8.21
N ASN A 519 -1.38 -36.18 -7.34
CA ASN A 519 -1.18 -37.62 -7.19
C ASN A 519 0.31 -37.99 -7.01
N THR A 520 1.03 -37.22 -6.20
CA THR A 520 2.44 -37.41 -5.85
C THR A 520 2.60 -37.68 -4.36
N TRP A 521 3.71 -38.31 -4.02
CA TRP A 521 4.09 -38.58 -2.63
C TRP A 521 4.93 -37.39 -2.14
N LEU A 522 4.60 -36.90 -0.95
CA LEU A 522 5.30 -35.81 -0.27
C LEU A 522 5.90 -36.31 1.03
N GLN A 523 7.11 -35.90 1.35
CA GLN A 523 7.73 -36.17 2.64
C GLN A 523 8.25 -34.86 3.23
N THR A 524 7.88 -34.61 4.47
CA THR A 524 8.39 -33.46 5.24
C THR A 524 9.50 -33.91 6.17
N ASN A 525 10.71 -33.45 5.92
CA ASN A 525 11.90 -33.71 6.72
C ASN A 525 12.19 -32.53 7.63
N SER A 526 12.40 -32.73 8.93
CA SER A 526 12.74 -31.67 9.88
C SER A 526 14.23 -31.67 10.21
N LEU A 527 14.89 -30.55 10.11
CA LEU A 527 16.32 -30.38 10.33
C LEU A 527 16.55 -29.28 11.37
N THR A 528 17.63 -29.39 12.13
CA THR A 528 18.02 -28.37 13.11
C THR A 528 19.39 -27.80 12.77
N ALA A 529 19.45 -26.47 12.63
CA ALA A 529 20.68 -25.74 12.35
C ALA A 529 21.73 -25.87 13.47
N ALA A 530 22.99 -25.91 13.10
CA ALA A 530 24.15 -25.82 14.00
C ALA A 530 24.82 -24.44 13.88
N LYS A 531 25.94 -24.25 14.54
CA LYS A 531 26.60 -22.92 14.63
C LYS A 531 27.15 -22.41 13.29
N ALA A 532 27.61 -23.30 12.43
CA ALA A 532 28.16 -22.94 11.12
C ALA A 532 27.10 -22.91 10.00
N TYR A 533 25.82 -22.95 10.34
CA TYR A 533 24.75 -22.93 9.37
C TYR A 533 24.69 -21.61 8.60
N SER A 534 24.74 -21.72 7.26
CA SER A 534 24.48 -20.63 6.32
C SER A 534 23.29 -21.00 5.44
N ALA A 535 22.20 -20.24 5.56
CA ALA A 535 20.95 -20.55 4.83
C ALA A 535 21.11 -20.50 3.30
N GLU A 536 21.95 -19.60 2.77
CA GLU A 536 22.19 -19.48 1.32
C GLU A 536 22.97 -20.69 0.77
N GLU A 537 24.01 -21.09 1.46
CA GLU A 537 24.81 -22.26 1.06
C GLU A 537 24.03 -23.54 1.20
N PHE A 538 23.26 -23.66 2.30
CA PHE A 538 22.39 -24.81 2.54
C PHE A 538 21.32 -24.92 1.46
N TYR A 539 20.65 -23.82 1.12
CA TYR A 539 19.67 -23.78 0.04
C TYR A 539 20.29 -24.18 -1.31
N ALA A 540 21.48 -23.71 -1.61
CA ALA A 540 22.16 -24.06 -2.85
C ALA A 540 22.44 -25.56 -2.97
N ARG A 541 22.73 -26.25 -1.87
CA ARG A 541 23.01 -27.70 -1.84
C ARG A 541 21.74 -28.57 -1.80
N PHE A 542 20.75 -28.20 -1.00
CA PHE A 542 19.54 -28.97 -0.74
C PHE A 542 18.34 -28.61 -1.61
N GLY A 543 18.32 -27.43 -2.20
CA GLY A 543 17.20 -26.94 -3.03
C GLY A 543 16.92 -27.77 -4.29
N THR A 544 17.91 -28.57 -4.74
CA THR A 544 17.75 -29.51 -5.86
C THR A 544 17.00 -30.81 -5.46
N LEU A 545 16.97 -31.15 -4.17
CA LEU A 545 16.30 -32.33 -3.65
C LEU A 545 14.83 -32.08 -3.29
N GLY A 546 14.48 -30.86 -2.98
CA GLY A 546 13.12 -30.51 -2.57
C GLY A 546 12.94 -29.05 -2.26
N LYS A 547 11.77 -28.70 -1.76
CA LYS A 547 11.43 -27.33 -1.34
C LYS A 547 11.88 -27.13 0.10
N LEU A 548 12.79 -26.19 0.29
CA LEU A 548 13.31 -25.83 1.60
C LEU A 548 12.50 -24.69 2.22
N PHE A 549 12.09 -24.85 3.46
CA PHE A 549 11.52 -23.81 4.28
C PHE A 549 12.35 -23.60 5.55
N ASP A 550 13.10 -22.50 5.54
CA ASP A 550 13.75 -21.93 6.70
C ASP A 550 13.03 -20.61 7.04
N PRO A 551 12.37 -20.47 8.20
CA PRO A 551 11.62 -19.28 8.56
C PRO A 551 12.44 -17.99 8.51
N ASN A 552 13.71 -18.05 8.92
CA ASN A 552 14.60 -16.89 8.93
C ASN A 552 15.02 -16.50 7.51
N PHE A 553 15.44 -17.49 6.72
CA PHE A 553 15.83 -17.28 5.33
C PHE A 553 14.65 -16.81 4.47
N PHE A 554 13.48 -17.40 4.66
CA PHE A 554 12.25 -16.98 4.01
C PHE A 554 11.92 -15.52 4.36
N SER A 555 12.01 -15.15 5.63
CA SER A 555 11.78 -13.78 6.09
C SER A 555 12.74 -12.79 5.41
N GLN A 556 14.03 -13.12 5.33
CA GLN A 556 15.04 -12.27 4.66
C GLN A 556 14.79 -12.15 3.15
N LYS A 557 14.51 -13.26 2.47
CA LYS A 557 14.19 -13.27 1.02
C LYS A 557 12.94 -12.49 0.71
N LEU A 558 11.87 -12.70 1.48
CA LEU A 558 10.62 -11.97 1.35
C LEU A 558 10.86 -10.47 1.54
N GLY A 559 11.67 -10.11 2.53
CA GLY A 559 11.99 -8.75 2.77
C GLY A 559 12.73 -8.05 1.66
N LYS A 560 13.74 -8.70 1.12
CA LYS A 560 14.48 -8.18 -0.03
C LYS A 560 13.57 -8.01 -1.25
N LEU A 561 12.67 -8.96 -1.47
CA LEU A 561 11.68 -8.90 -2.54
C LEU A 561 10.74 -7.72 -2.35
N LEU A 562 10.19 -7.57 -1.15
CA LEU A 562 9.28 -6.48 -0.81
C LEU A 562 9.94 -5.12 -0.93
N PHE A 563 11.12 -4.97 -0.36
CA PHE A 563 11.90 -3.73 -0.51
C PHE A 563 12.08 -3.35 -1.97
N THR A 564 12.51 -4.30 -2.81
CA THR A 564 12.73 -4.05 -4.24
C THR A 564 11.42 -3.66 -4.92
N THR A 565 10.32 -4.32 -4.58
CA THR A 565 8.99 -4.03 -5.14
C THR A 565 8.53 -2.64 -4.73
N PHE A 566 8.60 -2.30 -3.45
CA PHE A 566 8.17 -0.98 -2.97
C PHE A 566 9.08 0.15 -3.44
N ALA A 567 10.39 -0.06 -3.53
CA ALA A 567 11.30 0.91 -4.11
C ALA A 567 10.96 1.20 -5.58
N LYS A 568 10.69 0.17 -6.38
CA LYS A 568 10.21 0.33 -7.76
C LYS A 568 8.88 1.09 -7.81
N MET A 569 7.92 0.74 -6.95
CA MET A 569 6.64 1.43 -6.87
C MET A 569 6.80 2.91 -6.50
N LEU A 570 7.67 3.24 -5.55
CA LEU A 570 7.96 4.62 -5.16
C LEU A 570 8.49 5.44 -6.34
N VAL A 571 9.39 4.88 -7.13
CA VAL A 571 9.92 5.54 -8.34
C VAL A 571 8.83 5.72 -9.39
N ILE A 572 8.03 4.69 -9.67
CA ILE A 572 6.94 4.75 -10.67
C ILE A 572 5.92 5.81 -10.27
N ILE A 573 5.50 5.83 -9.00
CA ILE A 573 4.53 6.81 -8.50
C ILE A 573 5.13 8.20 -8.52
N GLY A 574 6.37 8.37 -8.07
CA GLY A 574 7.07 9.65 -8.12
C GLY A 574 7.12 10.23 -9.53
N LEU A 575 7.45 9.38 -10.52
CA LEU A 575 7.46 9.77 -11.93
C LEU A 575 6.03 10.11 -12.42
N SER A 576 5.05 9.25 -12.13
CA SER A 576 3.65 9.45 -12.54
C SER A 576 3.07 10.75 -11.98
N VAL A 577 3.31 11.02 -10.69
CA VAL A 577 2.90 12.26 -10.04
C VAL A 577 3.62 13.46 -10.64
N THR A 578 4.91 13.35 -10.93
CA THR A 578 5.68 14.42 -11.58
C THR A 578 5.11 14.75 -12.97
N VAL A 579 4.79 13.72 -13.76
CA VAL A 579 4.16 13.89 -15.08
C VAL A 579 2.77 14.54 -14.94
N LEU A 580 1.94 14.07 -14.00
CA LEU A 580 0.62 14.64 -13.76
C LEU A 580 0.69 16.13 -13.36
N LEU A 581 1.62 16.48 -12.47
CA LEU A 581 1.87 17.87 -12.08
C LEU A 581 2.35 18.72 -13.27
N PHE A 582 3.24 18.16 -14.10
CA PHE A 582 3.71 18.83 -15.29
C PHE A 582 2.56 19.09 -16.27
N LEU A 583 1.72 18.09 -16.51
CA LEU A 583 0.54 18.26 -17.37
C LEU A 583 -0.46 19.28 -16.81
N TYR A 584 -0.60 19.34 -15.48
CA TYR A 584 -1.47 20.30 -14.82
C TYR A 584 -0.92 21.74 -14.86
N PHE A 585 0.36 21.93 -14.54
CA PHE A 585 0.96 23.27 -14.52
C PHE A 585 1.47 23.71 -15.89
N VAL A 586 1.87 22.79 -16.74
CA VAL A 586 2.58 23.05 -18.01
C VAL A 586 3.80 23.98 -17.80
N ASP A 587 4.48 23.78 -16.66
CA ASP A 587 5.62 24.61 -16.21
C ASP A 587 6.52 23.76 -15.32
N LEU A 588 7.72 23.45 -15.81
CA LEU A 588 8.70 22.61 -15.10
C LEU A 588 9.12 23.24 -13.76
N SER A 589 9.31 24.56 -13.73
CA SER A 589 9.70 25.26 -12.49
C SER A 589 8.64 25.13 -11.40
N LEU A 590 7.37 25.26 -11.74
CA LEU A 590 6.26 25.09 -10.79
C LEU A 590 6.10 23.63 -10.37
N THR A 591 6.33 22.70 -11.29
CA THR A 591 6.34 21.26 -10.98
C THR A 591 7.40 20.92 -9.93
N PHE A 592 8.64 21.39 -10.13
CA PHE A 592 9.71 21.18 -9.16
C PHE A 592 9.43 21.85 -7.82
N ILE A 593 8.95 23.10 -7.83
CA ILE A 593 8.59 23.81 -6.59
C ILE A 593 7.49 23.05 -5.82
N ALA A 594 6.50 22.49 -6.51
CA ALA A 594 5.43 21.72 -5.89
C ALA A 594 5.91 20.39 -5.27
N LEU A 595 6.96 19.80 -5.80
CA LEU A 595 7.55 18.55 -5.27
C LEU A 595 8.43 18.77 -4.03
N LEU A 596 8.98 19.97 -3.82
CA LEU A 596 9.93 20.23 -2.74
C LEU A 596 9.41 19.86 -1.34
N PRO A 597 8.17 20.15 -0.94
CA PRO A 597 7.67 19.75 0.38
C PRO A 597 7.62 18.23 0.59
N VAL A 598 7.33 17.49 -0.46
CA VAL A 598 7.27 16.02 -0.41
C VAL A 598 8.66 15.42 -0.33
N ILE A 599 9.62 15.96 -1.09
CA ILE A 599 11.02 15.55 -1.00
C ILE A 599 11.57 15.87 0.41
N PHE A 600 11.28 17.05 0.93
CA PHE A 600 11.61 17.43 2.30
C PHE A 600 11.00 16.45 3.32
N ALA A 601 9.73 16.11 3.16
CA ALA A 601 9.04 15.18 4.04
C ALA A 601 9.66 13.78 4.00
N LEU A 602 10.00 13.27 2.81
CA LEU A 602 10.61 11.96 2.65
C LEU A 602 11.97 11.88 3.36
N ILE A 603 12.85 12.85 3.09
CA ILE A 603 14.18 12.92 3.72
C ILE A 603 14.06 13.05 5.23
N SER A 604 13.21 13.96 5.71
CA SER A 604 13.03 14.23 7.13
C SER A 604 12.41 13.04 7.87
N THR A 605 11.47 12.33 7.26
CA THR A 605 10.85 11.13 7.82
C THR A 605 11.90 10.01 7.97
N LEU A 606 12.64 9.70 6.90
CA LEU A 606 13.66 8.66 6.94
C LEU A 606 14.75 8.98 7.97
N GLY A 607 15.21 10.23 8.01
CA GLY A 607 16.21 10.66 8.99
C GLY A 607 15.70 10.58 10.43
N THR A 608 14.45 10.98 10.66
CA THR A 608 13.85 10.93 12.01
C THR A 608 13.60 9.50 12.46
N LEU A 609 13.09 8.62 11.58
CA LEU A 609 12.89 7.20 11.91
C LEU A 609 14.19 6.54 12.34
N ASN A 610 15.28 6.80 11.64
CA ASN A 610 16.60 6.29 12.03
C ASN A 610 17.07 6.85 13.38
N LEU A 611 16.92 8.15 13.62
CA LEU A 611 17.30 8.79 14.88
C LEU A 611 16.56 8.25 16.10
N ILE A 612 15.27 7.90 15.94
CA ILE A 612 14.49 7.31 17.04
C ILE A 612 14.67 5.79 17.15
N GLY A 613 15.55 5.19 16.33
CA GLY A 613 15.80 3.75 16.33
C GLY A 613 14.60 2.93 15.84
N HIS A 614 13.71 3.52 15.05
CA HIS A 614 12.57 2.81 14.47
C HIS A 614 12.93 2.32 13.08
N PRO A 615 13.14 1.01 12.89
CA PRO A 615 13.50 0.47 11.58
C PRO A 615 12.36 0.69 10.58
N LEU A 616 12.70 0.87 9.33
CA LEU A 616 11.72 0.94 8.27
C LEU A 616 11.23 -0.48 7.98
N ASP A 617 10.04 -0.78 8.41
CA ASP A 617 9.35 -2.04 8.15
C ASP A 617 8.50 -1.98 6.88
N ILE A 618 7.87 -3.10 6.52
CA ILE A 618 7.01 -3.21 5.34
C ILE A 618 5.90 -2.16 5.35
N PRO A 619 5.14 -1.94 6.46
CA PRO A 619 4.13 -0.89 6.54
C PRO A 619 4.69 0.51 6.34
N GLY A 620 5.85 0.79 6.90
CA GLY A 620 6.51 2.09 6.77
C GLY A 620 6.89 2.42 5.32
N LEU A 621 7.45 1.45 4.58
CA LEU A 621 7.74 1.59 3.15
C LEU A 621 6.48 1.88 2.32
N MET A 622 5.44 1.12 2.57
CA MET A 622 4.15 1.26 1.94
C MET A 622 3.56 2.67 2.12
N LEU A 623 3.66 3.19 3.33
CA LEU A 623 3.12 4.49 3.67
C LEU A 623 3.95 5.66 3.15
N ALA A 624 5.23 5.49 2.89
CA ALA A 624 6.02 6.48 2.17
C ALA A 624 5.42 6.79 0.78
N ILE A 625 4.85 5.78 0.12
CA ILE A 625 4.13 5.93 -1.16
C ILE A 625 2.85 6.77 -0.97
N ILE A 626 2.08 6.45 0.06
CA ILE A 626 0.82 7.15 0.37
C ILE A 626 1.09 8.59 0.79
N VAL A 627 2.11 8.82 1.63
CA VAL A 627 2.55 10.17 2.05
C VAL A 627 2.94 11.02 0.86
N MET A 628 3.57 10.44 -0.16
CA MET A 628 3.90 11.15 -1.38
C MET A 628 2.64 11.61 -2.15
N GLY A 629 1.60 10.77 -2.22
CA GLY A 629 0.32 11.14 -2.83
C GLY A 629 -0.38 12.28 -2.08
N ILE A 630 -0.57 12.12 -0.77
CA ILE A 630 -1.28 13.09 0.07
C ILE A 630 -0.50 14.41 0.23
N GLY A 631 0.82 14.31 0.38
CA GLY A 631 1.67 15.48 0.62
C GLY A 631 1.69 16.48 -0.54
N ILE A 632 1.45 16.02 -1.76
CA ILE A 632 1.37 16.86 -2.96
C ILE A 632 0.13 17.74 -2.97
N ASP A 633 -0.96 17.28 -2.38
CA ASP A 633 -2.23 18.02 -2.37
C ASP A 633 -2.05 19.39 -1.72
N TYR A 634 -1.29 19.47 -0.63
CA TYR A 634 -0.98 20.74 0.05
C TYR A 634 -0.24 21.71 -0.87
N SER A 635 0.72 21.19 -1.64
CA SER A 635 1.48 21.98 -2.61
C SER A 635 0.61 22.49 -3.76
N LEU A 636 -0.30 21.65 -4.27
CA LEU A 636 -1.22 22.01 -5.35
C LEU A 636 -2.08 23.21 -4.98
N PHE A 637 -2.68 23.21 -3.78
CA PHE A 637 -3.50 24.33 -3.31
C PHE A 637 -2.68 25.62 -3.20
N PHE A 638 -1.45 25.56 -2.66
CA PHE A 638 -0.59 26.75 -2.56
C PHE A 638 -0.18 27.28 -3.93
N VAL A 639 0.36 26.44 -4.81
CA VAL A 639 0.80 26.86 -6.15
C VAL A 639 -0.37 27.45 -6.94
N ARG A 640 -1.53 26.77 -6.90
CA ARG A 640 -2.73 27.25 -7.59
C ARG A 640 -3.19 28.61 -7.08
N SER A 641 -3.11 28.84 -5.77
CA SER A 641 -3.50 30.15 -5.21
C SER A 641 -2.64 31.30 -5.74
N TYR A 642 -1.34 31.09 -5.87
CA TYR A 642 -0.45 32.06 -6.48
C TYR A 642 -0.74 32.26 -7.97
N GLN A 643 -1.02 31.21 -8.72
CA GLN A 643 -1.44 31.33 -10.12
C GLN A 643 -2.75 32.09 -10.27
N ARG A 644 -3.73 31.82 -9.37
CA ARG A 644 -5.08 32.36 -9.47
C ARG A 644 -5.19 33.81 -8.99
N TYR A 645 -4.59 34.12 -7.84
CA TYR A 645 -4.76 35.43 -7.19
C TYR A 645 -3.53 36.31 -7.29
N GLY A 646 -2.33 35.74 -7.41
CA GLY A 646 -1.08 36.51 -7.64
C GLY A 646 -0.54 37.25 -6.42
N ASP A 647 -1.37 37.72 -5.52
CA ASP A 647 -1.01 38.51 -4.34
C ASP A 647 -1.34 37.70 -3.05
N PRO A 648 -0.34 37.44 -2.18
CA PRO A 648 -0.57 36.78 -0.88
C PRO A 648 -1.47 37.60 0.08
N ALA A 649 -1.66 38.91 -0.15
CA ALA A 649 -2.56 39.73 0.63
C ALA A 649 -4.04 39.58 0.22
N HIS A 650 -4.32 38.89 -0.89
CA HIS A 650 -5.67 38.66 -1.37
C HIS A 650 -6.51 37.92 -0.31
N GLN A 651 -7.74 38.36 -0.09
CA GLN A 651 -8.61 37.81 0.97
C GLN A 651 -8.77 36.27 0.95
N TYR A 652 -8.72 35.63 -0.22
CA TYR A 652 -8.88 34.18 -0.35
C TYR A 652 -7.61 33.38 -0.01
N PHE A 653 -6.45 34.01 0.12
CA PHE A 653 -5.25 33.32 0.59
C PHE A 653 -5.39 32.80 2.01
N GLY A 654 -6.08 33.54 2.88
CA GLY A 654 -6.40 33.10 4.25
C GLY A 654 -7.24 31.82 4.26
N LEU A 655 -8.23 31.74 3.36
CA LEU A 655 -9.08 30.53 3.24
C LEU A 655 -8.29 29.34 2.74
N ILE A 656 -7.42 29.50 1.73
CA ILE A 656 -6.60 28.41 1.19
C ILE A 656 -5.62 27.89 2.24
N ARG A 657 -4.93 28.79 2.96
CA ARG A 657 -4.05 28.39 4.07
C ARG A 657 -4.80 27.60 5.11
N MET A 658 -6.00 28.04 5.45
CA MET A 658 -6.85 27.36 6.42
C MET A 658 -7.34 26.01 5.89
N THR A 659 -7.72 25.93 4.61
CA THR A 659 -8.08 24.64 3.96
C THR A 659 -6.93 23.64 4.05
N VAL A 660 -5.72 24.03 3.65
CA VAL A 660 -4.54 23.14 3.70
C VAL A 660 -4.19 22.76 5.13
N PHE A 661 -4.28 23.70 6.06
CA PHE A 661 -4.02 23.42 7.47
C PHE A 661 -5.02 22.41 8.07
N LEU A 662 -6.31 22.62 7.82
CA LEU A 662 -7.36 21.72 8.30
C LEU A 662 -7.28 20.33 7.66
N ALA A 663 -7.07 20.29 6.35
CA ALA A 663 -6.85 19.04 5.63
C ALA A 663 -5.64 18.27 6.18
N GLY A 664 -4.49 18.94 6.31
CA GLY A 664 -3.31 18.30 6.90
C GLY A 664 -3.50 17.88 8.36
N THR A 665 -4.18 18.69 9.17
CA THR A 665 -4.43 18.37 10.58
C THR A 665 -5.45 17.25 10.74
N SER A 666 -6.52 17.21 9.94
CA SER A 666 -7.47 16.09 9.94
C SER A 666 -6.77 14.77 9.60
N THR A 667 -5.88 14.81 8.61
CA THR A 667 -5.11 13.63 8.20
C THR A 667 -4.08 13.23 9.26
N LEU A 668 -3.43 14.19 9.92
CA LEU A 668 -2.55 13.92 11.06
C LEU A 668 -3.30 13.30 12.25
N ILE A 669 -4.54 13.70 12.51
CA ILE A 669 -5.39 13.08 13.53
C ILE A 669 -5.74 11.64 13.12
N GLY A 670 -6.20 11.44 11.88
CA GLY A 670 -6.61 10.12 11.37
C GLY A 670 -5.51 9.07 11.44
N PHE A 671 -4.30 9.41 10.99
CA PHE A 671 -3.14 8.52 11.08
C PHE A 671 -2.47 8.53 12.45
N GLY A 672 -2.49 9.66 13.15
CA GLY A 672 -1.86 9.81 14.47
C GLY A 672 -2.46 8.89 15.52
N VAL A 673 -3.76 8.62 15.47
CA VAL A 673 -4.41 7.67 16.36
C VAL A 673 -3.82 6.26 16.21
N LEU A 674 -3.39 5.87 15.03
CA LEU A 674 -2.75 4.57 14.79
C LEU A 674 -1.43 4.40 15.55
N CYS A 675 -0.77 5.50 15.95
CA CYS A 675 0.43 5.42 16.81
C CYS A 675 0.15 4.77 18.16
N THR A 676 -1.09 4.78 18.63
CA THR A 676 -1.53 4.17 19.89
C THR A 676 -1.97 2.73 19.74
N ALA A 677 -1.99 2.19 18.51
CA ALA A 677 -2.40 0.83 18.22
C ALA A 677 -1.47 -0.19 18.92
N GLN A 678 -2.04 -1.27 19.40
CA GLN A 678 -1.28 -2.41 19.93
C GLN A 678 -0.70 -3.26 18.81
N HIS A 679 -1.41 -3.32 17.67
CA HIS A 679 -0.94 -4.04 16.51
C HIS A 679 0.26 -3.35 15.86
N SER A 680 1.38 -4.06 15.75
CA SER A 680 2.67 -3.51 15.28
C SER A 680 2.58 -2.86 13.90
N LEU A 681 1.87 -3.49 12.95
CA LEU A 681 1.67 -2.98 11.60
C LEU A 681 0.92 -1.63 11.62
N LEU A 682 -0.19 -1.53 12.36
CA LEU A 682 -0.97 -0.29 12.46
C LEU A 682 -0.16 0.81 13.15
N ARG A 683 0.57 0.47 14.21
CA ARG A 683 1.41 1.41 14.95
C ARG A 683 2.55 1.95 14.10
N SER A 684 3.29 1.09 13.41
CA SER A 684 4.36 1.50 12.51
C SER A 684 3.84 2.37 11.37
N ALA A 685 2.70 1.98 10.81
CA ALA A 685 1.94 2.75 9.84
C ALA A 685 1.60 4.15 10.37
N GLY A 686 1.08 4.24 11.58
CA GLY A 686 0.75 5.50 12.24
C GLY A 686 1.97 6.41 12.41
N ILE A 687 3.08 5.90 12.94
CA ILE A 687 4.31 6.66 13.17
C ILE A 687 4.87 7.22 11.87
N THR A 688 5.01 6.37 10.85
CA THR A 688 5.56 6.79 9.55
C THR A 688 4.69 7.84 8.87
N SER A 689 3.35 7.66 8.90
CA SER A 689 2.42 8.64 8.32
C SER A 689 2.38 9.94 9.09
N LEU A 690 2.38 9.89 10.43
CA LEU A 690 2.40 11.09 11.26
C LEU A 690 3.62 11.96 10.95
N LEU A 691 4.80 11.35 10.85
CA LEU A 691 6.03 12.06 10.49
C LEU A 691 5.97 12.57 9.04
N GLY A 692 5.60 11.72 8.09
CA GLY A 692 5.60 12.06 6.67
C GLY A 692 4.59 13.18 6.32
N ILE A 693 3.36 13.06 6.79
CA ILE A 693 2.31 14.06 6.59
C ILE A 693 2.66 15.35 7.35
N GLY A 694 3.15 15.22 8.59
CA GLY A 694 3.57 16.37 9.39
C GLY A 694 4.69 17.16 8.72
N TYR A 695 5.74 16.52 8.26
CA TYR A 695 6.83 17.19 7.53
C TYR A 695 6.36 17.73 6.18
N SER A 696 5.45 17.05 5.48
CA SER A 696 4.88 17.57 4.23
C SER A 696 4.09 18.86 4.46
N LEU A 697 3.27 18.90 5.51
CA LEU A 697 2.53 20.10 5.91
C LEU A 697 3.47 21.23 6.31
N ILE A 698 4.49 20.95 7.13
CA ILE A 698 5.54 21.92 7.51
C ILE A 698 6.24 22.45 6.26
N GLY A 699 6.65 21.56 5.35
CA GLY A 699 7.28 21.93 4.08
C GLY A 699 6.40 22.84 3.23
N ALA A 700 5.10 22.51 3.12
CA ALA A 700 4.15 23.31 2.36
C ALA A 700 3.97 24.72 2.95
N PHE A 701 3.97 24.89 4.28
CA PHE A 701 3.82 26.19 4.93
C PHE A 701 5.10 27.01 5.01
N ILE A 702 6.26 26.38 5.10
CA ILE A 702 7.55 27.04 5.32
C ILE A 702 8.33 27.20 4.02
N ILE A 703 8.37 26.18 3.15
CA ILE A 703 9.21 26.19 1.95
C ILE A 703 8.50 26.87 0.76
N LEU A 704 7.21 26.54 0.54
CA LEU A 704 6.52 27.04 -0.66
C LEU A 704 6.29 28.55 -0.70
N PRO A 705 5.80 29.23 0.37
CA PRO A 705 5.45 30.64 0.27
C PRO A 705 6.62 31.55 -0.16
N PRO A 706 7.83 31.45 0.38
CA PRO A 706 8.95 32.28 -0.05
C PRO A 706 9.40 31.97 -1.49
N LEU A 707 9.38 30.71 -1.91
CA LEU A 707 9.75 30.32 -3.27
C LEU A 707 8.70 30.81 -4.30
N LEU A 708 7.42 30.62 -3.98
CA LEU A 708 6.34 31.10 -4.84
C LEU A 708 6.31 32.63 -4.89
N LYS A 709 6.50 33.31 -3.75
CA LYS A 709 6.62 34.77 -3.73
C LYS A 709 7.78 35.26 -4.62
N TYR A 710 8.91 34.57 -4.60
CA TYR A 710 10.04 34.87 -5.48
C TYR A 710 9.69 34.60 -6.95
N ARG A 711 9.10 33.46 -7.27
CA ARG A 711 8.72 33.06 -8.65
C ARG A 711 7.65 33.96 -9.26
N PHE A 712 6.66 34.39 -8.43
CA PHE A 712 5.55 35.22 -8.87
C PHE A 712 5.80 36.73 -8.70
N ARG A 713 6.93 37.13 -8.10
CA ARG A 713 7.28 38.53 -7.95
C ARG A 713 7.45 39.16 -9.33
N SER A 714 6.46 39.97 -9.74
CA SER A 714 6.53 40.75 -10.98
C SER A 714 7.47 41.91 -10.75
N ARG A 715 8.69 41.83 -11.26
CA ARG A 715 9.55 43.00 -11.35
C ARG A 715 9.15 43.70 -12.65
N LYS A 716 8.53 44.89 -12.53
CA LYS A 716 8.30 45.79 -13.67
C LYS A 716 9.62 46.05 -14.45
N LYS A 717 10.77 45.95 -13.75
CA LYS A 717 12.13 46.10 -14.32
C LYS A 717 12.63 44.89 -15.11
N ASP A 718 12.05 43.70 -14.94
CA ASP A 718 12.53 42.45 -15.56
C ASP A 718 11.74 42.11 -16.83
N ARG A 719 11.00 43.06 -17.43
CA ARG A 719 10.39 42.85 -18.74
C ARG A 719 11.48 42.77 -19.78
N PRO A 720 11.73 41.61 -20.41
CA PRO A 720 12.72 41.52 -21.48
C PRO A 720 12.30 42.46 -22.61
N ALA A 721 13.27 43.04 -23.28
CA ALA A 721 13.04 43.80 -24.53
C ALA A 721 12.52 42.82 -25.58
N LEU A 722 11.18 42.75 -25.71
CA LEU A 722 10.51 41.84 -26.66
C LEU A 722 10.07 42.71 -27.86
N ASP A 723 10.56 42.43 -29.04
CA ASP A 723 10.32 43.19 -30.25
C ASP A 723 8.88 42.99 -30.74
N ARG A 724 8.34 41.79 -30.66
CA ARG A 724 7.02 41.47 -31.21
C ARG A 724 5.93 41.71 -30.16
N ILE A 725 4.83 42.34 -30.60
CA ILE A 725 3.63 42.55 -29.74
C ILE A 725 3.13 41.24 -29.17
N GLN A 726 3.16 40.17 -29.98
CA GLN A 726 2.74 38.84 -29.57
C GLN A 726 3.50 38.32 -28.34
N ASP A 727 4.82 38.42 -28.34
CA ASP A 727 5.65 37.96 -27.22
C ASP A 727 5.42 38.80 -25.95
N ARG A 728 5.16 40.12 -26.13
CA ARG A 728 4.81 41.04 -25.05
C ARG A 728 3.47 40.66 -24.40
N VAL A 729 2.49 40.28 -25.21
CA VAL A 729 1.18 39.81 -24.73
C VAL A 729 1.34 38.48 -24.02
N LEU A 730 2.01 37.49 -24.60
CA LEU A 730 2.24 36.16 -23.97
C LEU A 730 2.97 36.29 -22.64
N TRP A 731 3.90 37.24 -22.52
CA TRP A 731 4.60 37.53 -21.28
C TRP A 731 3.64 37.99 -20.14
N ARG A 732 2.53 38.69 -20.45
CA ARG A 732 1.51 39.02 -19.45
C ARG A 732 0.79 37.81 -18.87
N TYR A 733 0.67 36.72 -19.65
CA TYR A 733 0.02 35.46 -19.24
C TYR A 733 0.94 34.49 -18.48
N ARG A 734 2.26 34.69 -18.43
CA ARG A 734 3.24 33.72 -17.92
C ARG A 734 3.01 33.21 -16.51
N ASN A 735 2.39 34.00 -15.65
CA ASN A 735 2.14 33.67 -14.25
C ASN A 735 0.69 33.23 -13.97
N LEU A 736 -0.10 33.04 -15.01
CA LEU A 736 -1.49 32.59 -14.90
C LEU A 736 -1.56 31.06 -14.95
N GLU A 737 -2.75 30.55 -14.77
CA GLU A 737 -3.07 29.12 -14.89
C GLU A 737 -2.74 28.61 -16.31
N ALA A 738 -2.56 27.29 -16.43
CA ALA A 738 -2.17 26.65 -17.69
C ALA A 738 -3.17 26.94 -18.83
N TYR A 739 -4.49 26.84 -18.54
CA TYR A 739 -5.51 27.01 -19.57
C TYR A 739 -5.51 28.42 -20.18
N PRO A 740 -5.57 29.53 -19.42
CA PRO A 740 -5.43 30.89 -20.00
C PRO A 740 -4.12 31.13 -20.77
N ARG A 741 -3.01 30.58 -20.28
CA ARG A 741 -1.69 30.68 -20.96
C ARG A 741 -1.71 29.97 -22.32
N LEU A 742 -2.16 28.74 -22.36
CA LEU A 742 -2.26 27.98 -23.58
C LEU A 742 -3.28 28.55 -24.52
N PHE A 743 -4.44 29.01 -24.01
CA PHE A 743 -5.46 29.67 -24.80
C PHE A 743 -4.91 30.91 -25.49
N ALA A 744 -4.22 31.78 -24.74
CA ALA A 744 -3.61 32.98 -25.33
C ALA A 744 -2.58 32.62 -26.40
N ARG A 745 -1.72 31.63 -26.13
CA ARG A 745 -0.71 31.14 -27.08
C ARG A 745 -1.34 30.61 -28.36
N PHE A 746 -2.29 29.71 -28.26
CA PHE A 746 -2.94 29.08 -29.42
C PHE A 746 -3.82 30.10 -30.18
N LYS A 747 -4.58 30.98 -29.45
CA LYS A 747 -5.39 32.01 -30.10
C LYS A 747 -4.52 32.94 -30.90
N MET A 748 -3.38 33.39 -30.37
CA MET A 748 -2.47 34.29 -31.09
C MET A 748 -1.74 33.61 -32.26
N GLN A 749 -1.55 32.30 -32.24
CA GLN A 749 -0.90 31.56 -33.31
C GLN A 749 -1.86 31.14 -34.43
N LEU A 750 -3.07 30.75 -34.07
CA LEU A 750 -4.03 30.11 -34.97
C LEU A 750 -5.14 31.04 -35.47
N ASP A 751 -5.46 32.08 -34.71
CA ASP A 751 -6.51 33.02 -35.12
C ASP A 751 -5.96 34.06 -36.08
N PRO A 752 -6.45 34.14 -37.34
CA PRO A 752 -5.99 35.08 -38.35
C PRO A 752 -6.14 36.55 -37.90
N MET A 753 -7.03 36.83 -36.92
CA MET A 753 -7.21 38.15 -36.34
C MET A 753 -5.88 38.86 -36.02
N PHE A 754 -4.93 38.17 -35.36
CA PHE A 754 -3.69 38.79 -34.91
C PHE A 754 -2.68 39.09 -36.01
N SER A 755 -2.85 38.51 -37.19
CA SER A 755 -2.10 38.86 -38.39
C SER A 755 -2.76 40.01 -39.17
N GLU A 756 -4.10 40.18 -39.00
CA GLU A 756 -4.91 41.16 -39.69
C GLU A 756 -5.02 42.48 -38.92
N LEU A 757 -5.13 42.46 -37.62
CA LEU A 757 -5.27 43.62 -36.74
C LEU A 757 -4.20 44.74 -36.99
N PRO A 758 -2.91 44.44 -37.21
CA PRO A 758 -1.91 45.49 -37.47
C PRO A 758 -2.27 46.36 -38.67
N ARG A 759 -2.81 45.74 -39.74
CA ARG A 759 -3.23 46.46 -40.96
C ARG A 759 -4.54 47.19 -40.75
N LEU A 760 -5.51 46.57 -40.09
CA LEU A 760 -6.81 47.17 -39.83
C LEU A 760 -6.72 48.38 -38.92
N LEU A 761 -5.75 48.40 -38.00
CA LEU A 761 -5.54 49.50 -37.04
C LEU A 761 -4.48 50.52 -37.46
N GLU A 762 -3.89 50.36 -38.67
CA GLU A 762 -2.86 51.32 -39.17
C GLU A 762 -3.38 52.74 -39.33
N PRO A 763 -4.62 52.97 -39.84
CA PRO A 763 -5.13 54.29 -39.99
C PRO A 763 -5.41 55.05 -38.66
N PHE A 764 -5.65 54.28 -37.55
CA PHE A 764 -6.11 54.83 -36.30
C PHE A 764 -4.94 55.26 -35.43
N LYS A 765 -4.73 56.59 -35.32
CA LYS A 765 -3.70 57.21 -34.48
C LYS A 765 -4.35 58.00 -33.35
N GLY A 766 -3.67 58.12 -32.21
CA GLY A 766 -4.16 58.98 -31.11
C GLY A 766 -5.35 58.41 -30.36
N ILE A 767 -5.39 57.06 -30.22
CA ILE A 767 -6.40 56.34 -29.44
C ILE A 767 -6.03 56.40 -27.96
N HIS A 768 -6.97 56.97 -27.15
CA HIS A 768 -6.81 57.12 -25.70
C HIS A 768 -7.83 56.34 -24.91
N ASN A 769 -9.08 56.20 -25.38
CA ASN A 769 -10.14 55.46 -24.67
C ASN A 769 -10.67 54.33 -25.52
N MET A 770 -10.54 53.11 -25.02
CA MET A 770 -10.94 51.92 -25.75
C MET A 770 -11.91 51.09 -24.94
N MET A 771 -12.79 50.35 -25.65
CA MET A 771 -13.66 49.35 -25.02
C MET A 771 -13.56 48.00 -25.78
N ASP A 772 -13.47 46.88 -25.03
CA ASP A 772 -13.52 45.51 -25.56
C ASP A 772 -14.74 44.77 -25.00
N ILE A 773 -15.75 44.58 -25.86
CA ILE A 773 -17.01 43.94 -25.48
C ILE A 773 -16.94 42.46 -25.77
N GLY A 774 -17.11 41.65 -24.72
CA GLY A 774 -16.86 40.19 -24.79
C GLY A 774 -15.36 39.89 -24.78
N CYS A 775 -14.60 40.60 -23.93
CA CYS A 775 -13.14 40.54 -23.91
C CYS A 775 -12.56 39.13 -23.62
N GLY A 776 -13.38 38.20 -23.15
CA GLY A 776 -12.97 36.85 -22.82
C GLY A 776 -11.81 36.80 -21.82
N TYR A 777 -10.75 36.06 -22.12
CA TYR A 777 -9.52 36.05 -21.29
C TYR A 777 -8.63 37.29 -21.49
N GLY A 778 -9.07 38.32 -22.25
CA GLY A 778 -8.38 39.58 -22.44
C GLY A 778 -7.24 39.54 -23.47
N VAL A 779 -7.22 38.59 -24.40
CA VAL A 779 -6.13 38.50 -25.39
C VAL A 779 -6.15 39.66 -26.38
N PRO A 780 -7.29 40.06 -27.01
CA PRO A 780 -7.38 41.24 -27.83
C PRO A 780 -7.14 42.52 -27.03
N ALA A 781 -7.70 42.62 -25.83
CA ALA A 781 -7.51 43.76 -24.94
C ALA A 781 -6.02 43.98 -24.60
N ALA A 782 -5.30 42.92 -24.26
CA ALA A 782 -3.86 42.98 -24.00
C ALA A 782 -3.07 43.39 -25.24
N TRP A 783 -3.46 42.87 -26.42
CA TRP A 783 -2.83 43.22 -27.69
C TRP A 783 -3.03 44.69 -28.03
N LEU A 784 -4.23 45.25 -27.82
CA LEU A 784 -4.52 46.67 -28.00
C LEU A 784 -3.69 47.55 -27.08
N LEU A 785 -3.55 47.19 -25.80
CA LEU A 785 -2.72 47.95 -24.86
C LEU A 785 -1.22 47.89 -25.19
N GLU A 786 -0.74 46.84 -25.88
CA GLU A 786 0.62 46.81 -26.41
C GLU A 786 0.79 47.64 -27.70
N ARG A 787 -0.29 47.84 -28.47
CA ARG A 787 -0.31 48.70 -29.66
C ARG A 787 -0.44 50.16 -29.31
N TYR A 788 -1.24 50.47 -28.29
CA TYR A 788 -1.52 51.81 -27.78
C TYR A 788 -1.12 51.97 -26.31
N PRO A 789 0.18 52.14 -26.00
CA PRO A 789 0.69 52.08 -24.63
C PRO A 789 0.17 53.15 -23.66
N GLY A 790 -0.43 54.19 -24.13
CA GLY A 790 -0.97 55.27 -23.31
C GLY A 790 -2.49 55.26 -23.17
N ALA A 791 -3.17 54.29 -23.74
CA ALA A 791 -4.62 54.26 -23.76
C ALA A 791 -5.22 53.59 -22.52
N ASP A 792 -6.39 54.06 -22.12
CA ASP A 792 -7.25 53.40 -21.11
C ASP A 792 -8.19 52.40 -21.81
N LEU A 793 -8.29 51.20 -21.28
CA LEU A 793 -9.15 50.15 -21.82
C LEU A 793 -10.19 49.70 -20.80
N THR A 794 -11.47 49.69 -21.21
CA THR A 794 -12.56 49.06 -20.44
C THR A 794 -12.97 47.76 -21.12
N GLY A 795 -12.83 46.65 -20.44
CA GLY A 795 -13.27 45.32 -20.91
C GLY A 795 -14.53 44.84 -20.17
N ILE A 796 -15.44 44.18 -20.87
CA ILE A 796 -16.59 43.49 -20.24
C ILE A 796 -16.73 42.09 -20.79
N ASP A 797 -17.04 41.12 -19.87
CA ASP A 797 -17.38 39.74 -20.21
C ASP A 797 -18.38 39.19 -19.17
N PRO A 798 -19.37 38.38 -19.54
CA PRO A 798 -20.34 37.84 -18.57
C PRO A 798 -19.74 36.77 -17.63
N ASP A 799 -18.62 36.15 -17.99
CA ASP A 799 -17.97 35.11 -17.18
C ASP A 799 -16.97 35.72 -16.18
N ALA A 800 -17.27 35.63 -14.88
CA ALA A 800 -16.44 36.19 -13.82
C ALA A 800 -14.99 35.63 -13.78
N ASP A 801 -14.77 34.36 -14.18
CA ASP A 801 -13.43 33.78 -14.25
C ASP A 801 -12.61 34.35 -15.41
N ARG A 802 -13.24 34.60 -16.56
CA ARG A 802 -12.60 35.31 -17.68
C ARG A 802 -12.26 36.73 -17.30
N VAL A 803 -13.20 37.46 -16.67
CA VAL A 803 -12.98 38.80 -16.14
C VAL A 803 -11.80 38.84 -15.17
N ARG A 804 -11.71 37.92 -14.24
CA ARG A 804 -10.57 37.82 -13.32
C ARG A 804 -9.23 37.70 -14.05
N VAL A 805 -9.17 36.82 -15.06
CA VAL A 805 -7.95 36.64 -15.86
C VAL A 805 -7.67 37.90 -16.70
N ALA A 806 -8.66 38.41 -17.39
CA ALA A 806 -8.52 39.61 -18.22
C ALA A 806 -8.06 40.83 -17.40
N ALA A 807 -8.62 41.05 -16.22
CA ALA A 807 -8.21 42.11 -15.30
C ALA A 807 -6.73 42.01 -14.91
N ARG A 808 -6.21 40.82 -14.68
CA ARG A 808 -4.77 40.63 -14.38
C ARG A 808 -3.88 40.90 -15.59
N VAL A 809 -4.35 40.55 -16.77
CA VAL A 809 -3.57 40.68 -18.02
C VAL A 809 -3.55 42.12 -18.48
N VAL A 810 -4.68 42.81 -18.39
CA VAL A 810 -4.82 44.24 -18.73
C VAL A 810 -4.00 45.10 -17.77
N GLY A 811 -4.01 44.78 -16.47
CA GLY A 811 -3.19 45.49 -15.47
C GLY A 811 -3.72 46.89 -15.13
N GLU A 812 -2.78 47.81 -14.84
CA GLU A 812 -3.13 49.18 -14.37
C GLU A 812 -3.73 50.06 -15.47
N ASN A 813 -3.49 49.74 -16.74
CA ASN A 813 -3.93 50.54 -17.88
C ASN A 813 -5.32 50.15 -18.40
N GLY A 814 -6.09 49.41 -17.60
CA GLY A 814 -7.45 49.08 -18.00
C GLY A 814 -8.28 48.53 -16.86
N ARG A 815 -9.60 48.54 -17.08
CA ARG A 815 -10.60 48.05 -16.11
C ARG A 815 -11.43 46.97 -16.77
N VAL A 816 -11.55 45.81 -16.14
CA VAL A 816 -12.43 44.75 -16.64
C VAL A 816 -13.53 44.48 -15.62
N LYS A 817 -14.78 44.45 -16.09
CA LYS A 817 -15.97 44.25 -15.25
C LYS A 817 -16.81 43.10 -15.75
N THR A 818 -17.50 42.44 -14.83
CA THR A 818 -18.51 41.43 -15.19
C THR A 818 -19.72 42.14 -15.78
N GLY A 819 -20.08 41.83 -16.98
CA GLY A 819 -21.22 42.39 -17.73
C GLY A 819 -21.15 41.95 -19.18
N GLY A 820 -22.19 42.19 -19.92
CA GLY A 820 -22.28 41.83 -21.34
C GLY A 820 -23.31 42.62 -22.07
N ALA A 821 -23.17 42.73 -23.38
CA ALA A 821 -24.15 43.34 -24.24
C ALA A 821 -25.53 42.64 -24.09
N PRO A 822 -26.67 43.37 -24.14
CA PRO A 822 -26.78 44.83 -24.35
C PRO A 822 -26.59 45.70 -23.10
N GLY A 823 -26.31 45.14 -21.93
CA GLY A 823 -26.11 45.92 -20.70
C GLY A 823 -24.69 46.51 -20.60
N ILE A 824 -24.34 47.40 -21.48
CA ILE A 824 -23.02 48.08 -21.49
C ILE A 824 -22.94 49.11 -20.37
N PRO A 825 -21.90 49.10 -19.51
CA PRO A 825 -21.75 50.10 -18.46
C PRO A 825 -21.58 51.50 -19.03
N ALA A 826 -22.19 52.49 -18.41
CA ALA A 826 -22.02 53.89 -18.81
C ALA A 826 -20.54 54.28 -18.84
N VAL A 827 -20.12 54.89 -19.91
CA VAL A 827 -18.74 55.33 -20.15
C VAL A 827 -18.55 56.74 -19.62
N SER A 828 -17.52 56.95 -18.80
CA SER A 828 -17.21 58.25 -18.20
C SER A 828 -16.60 59.25 -19.18
N GLN A 829 -16.03 58.76 -20.28
CA GLN A 829 -15.41 59.55 -21.35
C GLN A 829 -15.77 58.94 -22.70
N PRO A 830 -15.98 59.76 -23.77
CA PRO A 830 -16.26 59.25 -25.10
C PRO A 830 -15.16 58.28 -25.59
N LEU A 831 -15.57 57.21 -26.27
CA LEU A 831 -14.68 56.17 -26.77
C LEU A 831 -14.09 56.52 -28.13
N ASP A 832 -12.79 56.31 -28.28
CA ASP A 832 -12.08 56.43 -29.55
C ASP A 832 -12.25 55.18 -30.39
N LEU A 833 -12.19 53.98 -29.74
CA LEU A 833 -12.21 52.70 -30.40
C LEU A 833 -12.98 51.69 -29.57
N VAL A 834 -13.92 51.01 -30.20
CA VAL A 834 -14.64 49.90 -29.60
C VAL A 834 -14.34 48.63 -30.39
N MET A 835 -14.07 47.52 -29.69
CA MET A 835 -13.91 46.21 -30.28
C MET A 835 -15.08 45.31 -29.86
N MET A 836 -15.64 44.59 -30.84
CA MET A 836 -16.70 43.60 -30.61
C MET A 836 -16.39 42.37 -31.45
N LEU A 837 -15.66 41.39 -30.83
CA LEU A 837 -15.04 40.32 -31.55
C LEU A 837 -15.69 38.99 -31.20
N ASP A 838 -16.22 38.32 -32.22
CA ASP A 838 -16.77 36.96 -32.15
C ASP A 838 -17.92 36.78 -31.14
N ILE A 839 -18.70 37.82 -30.85
CA ILE A 839 -19.80 37.77 -29.89
C ILE A 839 -21.18 38.03 -30.48
N VAL A 840 -21.27 38.58 -31.69
CA VAL A 840 -22.51 38.95 -32.35
C VAL A 840 -23.55 37.85 -32.39
N HIS A 841 -23.12 36.63 -32.59
CA HIS A 841 -23.99 35.46 -32.68
C HIS A 841 -24.59 35.00 -31.32
N PHE A 842 -24.14 35.58 -30.20
CA PHE A 842 -24.73 35.35 -28.87
C PHE A 842 -25.90 36.28 -28.56
N LEU A 843 -26.10 37.33 -29.33
CA LEU A 843 -27.13 38.34 -29.09
C LEU A 843 -28.34 38.13 -29.99
N SER A 844 -29.55 38.34 -29.46
CA SER A 844 -30.76 38.46 -30.27
C SER A 844 -30.73 39.72 -31.17
N ASP A 845 -31.59 39.82 -32.16
CA ASP A 845 -31.65 40.98 -33.06
C ASP A 845 -31.91 42.29 -32.29
N ASP A 846 -32.86 42.24 -31.36
CA ASP A 846 -33.18 43.41 -30.51
C ASP A 846 -32.00 43.77 -29.59
N GLY A 847 -31.36 42.72 -28.98
CA GLY A 847 -30.20 42.88 -28.12
C GLY A 847 -28.99 43.45 -28.87
N LEU A 848 -28.75 43.03 -30.12
CA LEU A 848 -27.70 43.56 -30.96
C LEU A 848 -27.98 45.03 -31.40
N MET A 849 -29.24 45.30 -31.76
CA MET A 849 -29.64 46.65 -32.15
C MET A 849 -29.47 47.65 -30.98
N LEU A 850 -29.97 47.30 -29.82
CA LEU A 850 -29.79 48.09 -28.61
C LEU A 850 -28.30 48.28 -28.26
N THR A 851 -27.49 47.26 -28.49
CA THR A 851 -26.02 47.36 -28.30
C THR A 851 -25.42 48.40 -29.25
N PHE A 852 -25.80 48.37 -30.52
CA PHE A 852 -25.28 49.32 -31.51
C PHE A 852 -25.72 50.76 -31.21
N GLU A 853 -26.95 51.00 -30.79
CA GLU A 853 -27.45 52.30 -30.38
C GLU A 853 -26.66 52.85 -29.17
N GLN A 854 -26.48 52.02 -28.10
CA GLN A 854 -25.68 52.42 -26.94
C GLN A 854 -24.23 52.74 -27.30
N LEU A 855 -23.64 51.99 -28.21
CA LEU A 855 -22.27 52.21 -28.68
C LEU A 855 -22.17 53.50 -29.54
N TYR A 856 -23.18 53.74 -30.38
CA TYR A 856 -23.23 54.98 -31.16
C TYR A 856 -23.20 56.19 -30.25
N ASP A 857 -24.00 56.17 -29.16
CA ASP A 857 -24.03 57.26 -28.18
C ASP A 857 -22.70 57.40 -27.42
N GLY A 858 -22.05 56.29 -27.07
CA GLY A 858 -20.80 56.29 -26.31
C GLY A 858 -19.52 56.61 -27.13
N ILE A 859 -19.52 56.45 -28.44
CA ILE A 859 -18.39 56.70 -29.32
C ILE A 859 -18.36 58.20 -29.67
N LYS A 860 -17.16 58.79 -29.65
CA LYS A 860 -17.00 60.19 -30.05
C LYS A 860 -17.22 60.35 -31.56
N PRO A 861 -17.56 61.62 -32.05
CA PRO A 861 -17.52 61.89 -33.48
C PRO A 861 -16.14 61.52 -34.07
N GLY A 862 -16.10 60.84 -35.20
CA GLY A 862 -14.86 60.33 -35.80
C GLY A 862 -14.25 59.11 -35.03
N GLY A 863 -14.90 58.54 -33.99
CA GLY A 863 -14.48 57.32 -33.36
C GLY A 863 -15.01 56.09 -34.09
N HIS A 864 -14.43 54.92 -33.80
CA HIS A 864 -14.63 53.71 -34.60
C HIS A 864 -15.13 52.53 -33.77
N LEU A 865 -16.00 51.71 -34.38
CA LEU A 865 -16.36 50.36 -33.92
C LEU A 865 -15.78 49.33 -34.88
N ILE A 866 -14.98 48.43 -34.39
CA ILE A 866 -14.45 47.31 -35.14
C ILE A 866 -15.16 46.05 -34.69
N LEU A 867 -15.91 45.44 -35.61
CA LEU A 867 -16.73 44.30 -35.39
C LEU A 867 -16.16 43.12 -36.18
N ARG A 868 -15.99 41.96 -35.56
CA ARG A 868 -15.77 40.71 -36.24
C ARG A 868 -16.94 39.74 -35.94
N ALA A 869 -17.61 39.29 -36.99
CA ALA A 869 -18.81 38.48 -36.86
C ALA A 869 -18.65 37.13 -37.55
N ALA A 870 -19.13 36.06 -36.89
CA ALA A 870 -19.30 34.75 -37.51
C ALA A 870 -20.58 34.78 -38.38
N VAL A 871 -20.43 34.44 -39.65
CA VAL A 871 -21.51 34.40 -40.64
C VAL A 871 -21.74 32.94 -41.13
N PRO A 872 -22.93 32.55 -41.57
CA PRO A 872 -23.17 31.24 -42.12
C PRO A 872 -22.24 30.97 -43.32
N PRO A 873 -21.59 29.78 -43.35
CA PRO A 873 -20.65 29.46 -44.39
C PRO A 873 -21.36 29.31 -45.73
N THR A 874 -20.83 29.93 -46.78
CA THR A 874 -21.34 29.87 -48.15
C THR A 874 -20.88 28.64 -48.93
N ARG A 875 -19.94 27.89 -48.43
CA ARG A 875 -19.41 26.61 -48.96
C ARG A 875 -19.49 25.52 -47.92
N ARG A 876 -18.92 24.34 -48.13
CA ARG A 876 -18.91 23.23 -47.16
C ARG A 876 -18.35 23.75 -45.80
N ALA A 877 -19.12 23.55 -44.74
CA ALA A 877 -18.76 24.00 -43.40
C ALA A 877 -17.41 23.42 -42.96
N PRO A 878 -16.44 24.20 -42.56
CA PRO A 878 -15.16 23.74 -42.07
C PRO A 878 -15.32 23.01 -40.71
N TRP A 879 -14.34 22.17 -40.36
CA TRP A 879 -14.34 21.41 -39.12
C TRP A 879 -14.52 22.29 -37.88
N ALA A 880 -13.97 23.51 -37.91
CA ALA A 880 -14.11 24.48 -36.81
C ALA A 880 -15.59 24.84 -36.57
N TRP A 881 -16.37 25.08 -37.65
CA TRP A 881 -17.81 25.35 -37.56
C TRP A 881 -18.60 24.19 -36.92
N TRP A 882 -18.23 22.95 -37.24
CA TRP A 882 -18.86 21.76 -36.67
C TRP A 882 -18.56 21.65 -35.15
N PHE A 883 -17.31 21.85 -34.73
CA PHE A 883 -16.91 21.86 -33.33
C PHE A 883 -17.59 22.99 -32.55
N ASP A 884 -17.69 24.19 -33.07
CA ASP A 884 -18.37 25.28 -32.41
C ASP A 884 -19.88 25.00 -32.25
N ASN A 885 -20.53 24.47 -33.28
CA ASN A 885 -21.94 24.09 -33.17
C ASN A 885 -22.17 22.95 -32.16
N LEU A 886 -21.25 21.94 -32.09
CA LEU A 886 -21.30 20.90 -31.07
C LEU A 886 -21.15 21.49 -29.66
N ARG A 887 -20.23 22.45 -29.50
CA ARG A 887 -20.02 23.16 -28.23
C ARG A 887 -21.25 24.00 -27.83
N PHE A 888 -21.90 24.69 -28.78
CA PHE A 888 -23.15 25.40 -28.52
C PHE A 888 -24.27 24.45 -28.08
N LYS A 889 -24.41 23.33 -28.75
CA LYS A 889 -25.41 22.31 -28.41
C LYS A 889 -25.16 21.71 -27.02
N LEU A 890 -23.90 21.40 -26.68
CA LEU A 890 -23.53 20.87 -25.35
C LEU A 890 -23.79 21.88 -24.23
N ASN A 891 -23.60 23.19 -24.49
CA ASN A 891 -23.86 24.26 -23.53
C ASN A 891 -25.28 24.81 -23.58
N ARG A 892 -26.17 24.23 -24.36
CA ARG A 892 -27.57 24.66 -24.56
C ARG A 892 -27.68 26.12 -25.02
N ILE A 893 -26.72 26.58 -25.83
CA ILE A 893 -26.69 27.94 -26.42
C ILE A 893 -27.27 27.85 -27.84
N GLN A 894 -28.23 28.73 -28.17
CA GLN A 894 -28.74 28.86 -29.53
C GLN A 894 -28.06 30.09 -30.17
N PRO A 895 -27.12 29.88 -31.10
CA PRO A 895 -26.45 31.00 -31.76
C PRO A 895 -27.38 31.64 -32.80
N CYS A 896 -27.39 32.97 -32.82
CA CYS A 896 -28.12 33.80 -33.83
C CYS A 896 -27.14 34.20 -34.93
N HIS A 897 -26.89 33.29 -35.87
CA HIS A 897 -26.04 33.62 -37.04
C HIS A 897 -26.80 34.52 -38.03
N ARG A 898 -26.15 35.56 -38.55
CA ARG A 898 -26.69 36.57 -39.46
C ARG A 898 -25.90 36.63 -40.73
N SER A 899 -26.56 36.95 -41.84
CA SER A 899 -25.88 37.23 -43.11
C SER A 899 -25.10 38.55 -42.98
N PRO A 900 -24.04 38.74 -43.76
CA PRO A 900 -23.29 40.02 -43.80
C PRO A 900 -24.18 41.21 -44.09
N ASP A 901 -25.16 41.04 -44.98
CA ASP A 901 -26.08 42.13 -45.36
C ASP A 901 -27.03 42.49 -44.22
N ARG A 902 -27.48 41.52 -43.44
CA ARG A 902 -28.27 41.81 -42.23
C ARG A 902 -27.49 42.62 -41.21
N ILE A 903 -26.22 42.26 -40.97
CA ILE A 903 -25.37 43.04 -40.05
C ILE A 903 -25.14 44.45 -40.59
N ARG A 904 -24.90 44.64 -41.90
CA ARG A 904 -24.78 45.95 -42.52
C ARG A 904 -26.03 46.77 -42.31
N ALA A 905 -27.19 46.23 -42.59
CA ALA A 905 -28.49 46.90 -42.42
C ALA A 905 -28.67 47.37 -40.96
N MET A 906 -28.36 46.55 -39.96
CA MET A 906 -28.45 46.88 -38.53
C MET A 906 -27.47 48.00 -38.15
N LEU A 907 -26.23 47.96 -38.64
CA LEU A 907 -25.23 49.04 -38.39
C LEU A 907 -25.66 50.37 -38.99
N THR A 908 -26.19 50.36 -40.22
CA THR A 908 -26.73 51.55 -40.88
C THR A 908 -27.96 52.10 -40.17
N GLN A 909 -28.85 51.20 -39.70
CA GLN A 909 -30.03 51.58 -38.92
C GLN A 909 -29.63 52.23 -37.56
N ALA A 910 -28.49 51.83 -36.98
CA ALA A 910 -27.93 52.47 -35.80
C ALA A 910 -27.07 53.71 -36.10
N ASN A 911 -27.19 54.27 -37.28
CA ASN A 911 -26.51 55.45 -37.78
C ASN A 911 -25.00 55.38 -37.95
N PHE A 912 -24.40 54.19 -37.97
CA PHE A 912 -22.98 54.01 -38.27
C PHE A 912 -22.70 54.13 -39.77
N GLU A 913 -21.59 54.71 -40.13
CA GLU A 913 -21.07 54.70 -41.47
C GLU A 913 -20.12 53.52 -41.67
N ILE A 914 -20.33 52.68 -42.67
CA ILE A 914 -19.49 51.54 -42.95
C ILE A 914 -18.32 51.93 -43.82
N GLU A 915 -17.15 51.98 -43.25
CA GLU A 915 -15.90 52.37 -43.99
C GLU A 915 -15.35 51.14 -44.74
N GLN A 916 -15.32 49.98 -44.10
CA GLN A 916 -14.74 48.77 -44.70
C GLN A 916 -15.44 47.51 -44.28
N THR A 917 -15.56 46.55 -45.22
CA THR A 917 -15.99 45.19 -44.95
C THR A 917 -15.05 44.23 -45.65
N GLN A 918 -14.46 43.30 -44.91
CA GLN A 918 -13.55 42.35 -45.52
C GLN A 918 -13.64 40.95 -44.78
N PRO A 919 -13.37 39.86 -45.50
CA PRO A 919 -13.30 38.56 -44.88
C PRO A 919 -12.11 38.46 -43.91
N SER A 920 -12.26 37.73 -42.83
CA SER A 920 -11.18 37.31 -41.93
C SER A 920 -10.79 35.86 -42.18
N GLY A 921 -9.51 35.63 -42.41
CA GLY A 921 -9.00 34.29 -42.73
C GLY A 921 -9.34 33.85 -44.15
N THR A 922 -9.15 32.58 -44.44
CA THR A 922 -9.29 31.97 -45.79
C THR A 922 -10.65 31.34 -46.08
N ASN A 923 -11.46 31.10 -45.02
CA ASN A 923 -12.67 30.25 -45.11
C ASN A 923 -13.97 31.06 -45.30
N GLY A 924 -13.93 32.40 -45.19
CA GLY A 924 -15.08 33.28 -45.40
C GLY A 924 -16.20 33.16 -44.36
N GLU A 925 -15.97 32.45 -43.24
CA GLU A 925 -16.92 32.26 -42.12
C GLU A 925 -16.88 33.41 -41.10
N LEU A 926 -15.84 34.24 -41.14
CA LEU A 926 -15.64 35.40 -40.30
C LEU A 926 -15.51 36.64 -41.19
N ILE A 927 -16.20 37.73 -40.80
CA ILE A 927 -16.15 38.98 -41.55
C ILE A 927 -15.88 40.14 -40.60
N TRP A 928 -14.97 41.02 -41.04
CA TRP A 928 -14.71 42.31 -40.40
C TRP A 928 -15.64 43.40 -40.93
N PHE A 929 -16.14 44.22 -40.04
CA PHE A 929 -16.82 45.46 -40.30
C PHE A 929 -16.09 46.54 -39.54
N ILE A 930 -15.62 47.57 -40.26
CA ILE A 930 -15.05 48.77 -39.66
C ILE A 930 -16.06 49.87 -39.93
N VAL A 931 -16.54 50.49 -38.86
CA VAL A 931 -17.57 51.51 -38.94
C VAL A 931 -17.23 52.69 -38.07
N SER A 932 -17.64 53.88 -38.48
CA SER A 932 -17.39 55.15 -37.79
C SER A 932 -18.67 55.85 -37.39
N LYS A 933 -18.58 56.70 -36.37
CA LYS A 933 -19.61 57.66 -36.01
C LYS A 933 -19.27 59.00 -36.74
N LYS A 934 -20.20 59.53 -37.53
CA LYS A 934 -20.09 60.85 -38.14
C LYS A 934 -20.07 61.93 -37.06
#